data_85576ddfbc52aaf471665862caf83d5a
#
_entry.id   85576ddfbc52aaf471665862caf83d5a
#
_cell.length_a   1.000
_cell.length_b   1.000
_cell.length_c   1.000
_cell.angle_alpha   90.00
_cell.angle_beta   90.00
_cell.angle_gamma   90.00
#
_symmetry.space_group_name_H-M   'P 1'
#
loop_
_entity.id
_entity.type
_entity.pdbx_description
1 polymer ?
#
loop_
_entity_poly.entity_id
_entity_poly.type
_entity_poly.pdbx_seq_one_letter_code
_entity_poly.pdbx_strand_id
1 'polypeptide(L)'
;KCQKLNKESDELMEKCLSVDTTCKSLIGLIKKKCADLKTQVDDVLGKTKLQKCSSLLEQCYFYEPSCKNTNIGCDKLIEKCKEKEITYTPPDSYFDPTKPETTLVEEIGLKSLYKETAKKGIHIGKPPVIDVTALLSLLIQDSSLTDPEIKDKCNKVLENGCKDLQKQELLENLCTGNKQSEDGKEKCEQLQKDIGRTCGIFESKILNNHLIGPKNDEVIQWQNLPTFFSKEDCAKLESYCLYFQKSCSREKACKNVKAACYKRGLDELANEALQSKMRGVLSGSKEEWLKKFQQKLVGVCQELKKKNGDFPSDELFLLCVQPTKAAIVLPADLRMKTIFLRKNLDKKRDFPMKEDCKELEEKCRILREDSKDIEWPCHTLNKHCDRLRSAEQLEERFLEEKVEDLGNFSSCAKKLTTQCDNWTRRRSSFTLACIAQNITCKIIAESVKSKCNILGKYIKSSSVMNEIKNKATKETSCNFWIPYCDQFMSSCKDLQDAGGNGGCKEFKKECKAFIKRKELEEKVIDELKGNLKTEQTCKETLNKYCTQWKNSTKFNILCTDTTNSRNDNDTRKELCKKLVKQIGKKCSKLKNDVEEMKAELERKKKDYEEIKKKAEEAMEDANLVLSKIKKPDNKLVDEAVPNVPNEAKNITQFKLVKRDIKAQIT
;
A
#
# COMPACT_ATOMS: atom_id res chain seq x y z
N LYS A 1 20.28 4.02 -3.77
CA LYS A 1 18.91 4.56 -3.58
C LYS A 1 18.38 5.25 -4.85
N CYS A 2 19.22 5.92 -5.64
CA CYS A 2 18.82 6.57 -6.91
C CYS A 2 18.16 5.59 -7.91
N GLN A 3 18.66 4.35 -8.02
CA GLN A 3 18.04 3.31 -8.87
C GLN A 3 16.58 3.00 -8.48
N LYS A 4 16.24 3.14 -7.20
CA LYS A 4 14.87 2.97 -6.73
C LYS A 4 14.01 4.22 -6.97
N LEU A 5 14.59 5.42 -6.99
CA LEU A 5 13.90 6.67 -7.23
C LEU A 5 13.38 6.80 -8.66
N ASN A 6 14.02 6.16 -9.62
CA ASN A 6 13.61 6.16 -11.03
C ASN A 6 12.18 5.63 -11.24
N LYS A 7 11.72 4.72 -10.37
CA LYS A 7 10.40 4.10 -10.45
C LYS A 7 9.31 4.90 -9.73
N GLU A 8 9.70 5.97 -9.01
CA GLU A 8 8.78 6.68 -8.11
C GLU A 8 8.36 8.04 -8.66
N SER A 9 9.30 8.82 -9.16
CA SER A 9 9.04 10.18 -9.61
C SER A 9 10.13 10.68 -10.54
N ASP A 10 9.71 11.31 -11.62
CA ASP A 10 10.60 11.96 -12.59
C ASP A 10 11.41 13.08 -11.94
N GLU A 11 10.80 13.87 -11.05
CA GLU A 11 11.47 14.97 -10.36
C GLU A 11 12.54 14.48 -9.39
N LEU A 12 12.33 13.31 -8.75
CA LEU A 12 13.33 12.69 -7.90
C LEU A 12 14.46 12.09 -8.73
N MET A 13 14.12 11.55 -9.92
CA MET A 13 15.13 11.07 -10.86
C MET A 13 16.05 12.18 -11.34
N GLU A 14 15.52 13.36 -11.68
CA GLU A 14 16.30 14.54 -12.04
C GLU A 14 17.40 14.85 -11.02
N LYS A 15 17.06 14.77 -9.71
CA LYS A 15 18.01 15.00 -8.62
C LYS A 15 19.13 13.96 -8.55
N CYS A 16 18.90 12.78 -9.09
CA CYS A 16 19.90 11.71 -9.18
C CYS A 16 20.87 11.84 -10.36
N LEU A 17 20.57 12.67 -11.34
CA LEU A 17 21.48 12.94 -12.46
C LEU A 17 22.67 13.83 -12.07
N SER A 18 22.51 14.65 -11.01
CA SER A 18 23.52 15.56 -10.48
C SER A 18 23.75 15.33 -8.98
N VAL A 19 24.29 14.17 -8.62
CA VAL A 19 24.37 13.68 -7.23
C VAL A 19 25.14 14.65 -6.31
N ASP A 20 26.30 15.11 -6.71
CA ASP A 20 27.16 15.99 -5.88
C ASP A 20 26.49 17.35 -5.60
N THR A 21 25.90 17.97 -6.63
CA THR A 21 25.18 19.24 -6.50
C THR A 21 23.94 19.06 -5.61
N THR A 22 23.19 17.98 -5.83
CA THR A 22 22.02 17.64 -5.03
C THR A 22 22.40 17.39 -3.56
N CYS A 23 23.46 16.62 -3.29
CA CYS A 23 23.91 16.35 -1.93
C CYS A 23 24.38 17.64 -1.22
N LYS A 24 25.10 18.53 -1.89
CA LYS A 24 25.49 19.84 -1.32
C LYS A 24 24.28 20.69 -0.95
N SER A 25 23.29 20.76 -1.84
CA SER A 25 22.03 21.46 -1.59
C SER A 25 21.26 20.85 -0.42
N LEU A 26 21.13 19.52 -0.37
CA LEU A 26 20.44 18.81 0.72
C LEU A 26 21.11 19.03 2.07
N ILE A 27 22.44 19.02 2.14
CA ILE A 27 23.19 19.32 3.37
C ILE A 27 22.86 20.73 3.88
N GLY A 28 22.79 21.71 2.97
CA GLY A 28 22.39 23.08 3.32
C GLY A 28 20.97 23.16 3.86
N LEU A 29 20.02 22.49 3.21
CA LEU A 29 18.63 22.43 3.64
C LEU A 29 18.46 21.72 4.98
N ILE A 30 19.18 20.61 5.21
CA ILE A 30 19.13 19.86 6.47
C ILE A 30 19.69 20.72 7.62
N LYS A 31 20.82 21.42 7.41
CA LYS A 31 21.37 22.34 8.43
C LYS A 31 20.36 23.41 8.84
N LYS A 32 19.66 24.02 7.87
CA LYS A 32 18.59 24.98 8.15
C LYS A 32 17.44 24.34 8.91
N LYS A 33 16.98 23.17 8.49
CA LYS A 33 15.91 22.41 9.18
C LYS A 33 16.30 22.04 10.61
N CYS A 34 17.54 21.65 10.86
CA CYS A 34 18.02 21.37 12.23
C CYS A 34 17.96 22.61 13.12
N ALA A 35 18.35 23.79 12.59
CA ALA A 35 18.27 25.04 13.35
C ALA A 35 16.82 25.45 13.62
N ASP A 36 15.95 25.39 12.61
CA ASP A 36 14.52 25.69 12.73
C ASP A 36 13.84 24.74 13.72
N LEU A 37 14.14 23.45 13.67
CA LEU A 37 13.59 22.44 14.58
C LEU A 37 14.04 22.70 16.01
N LYS A 38 15.32 23.03 16.24
CA LYS A 38 15.82 23.39 17.57
C LYS A 38 15.03 24.56 18.13
N THR A 39 14.87 25.64 17.38
CA THR A 39 14.12 26.83 17.81
C THR A 39 12.67 26.47 18.19
N GLN A 40 12.00 25.62 17.38
CA GLN A 40 10.64 25.20 17.67
C GLN A 40 10.54 24.28 18.89
N VAL A 41 11.51 23.39 19.11
CA VAL A 41 11.58 22.53 20.29
C VAL A 41 11.82 23.37 21.55
N ASP A 42 12.78 24.30 21.51
CA ASP A 42 13.10 25.21 22.65
C ASP A 42 11.87 26.07 23.01
N ASP A 43 11.13 26.57 22.00
CA ASP A 43 9.89 27.35 22.21
C ASP A 43 8.79 26.51 22.93
N VAL A 44 8.63 25.23 22.55
CA VAL A 44 7.66 24.33 23.19
C VAL A 44 8.12 23.90 24.58
N LEU A 45 9.41 23.70 24.80
CA LEU A 45 9.97 23.37 26.11
C LEU A 45 9.82 24.54 27.10
N GLY A 46 9.85 25.79 26.60
CA GLY A 46 9.65 27.00 27.40
C GLY A 46 8.18 27.34 27.74
N LYS A 47 7.22 26.76 27.01
CA LYS A 47 5.78 27.09 27.14
C LYS A 47 4.95 25.96 27.73
N THR A 48 3.87 26.33 28.44
CA THR A 48 2.90 25.37 29.04
C THR A 48 1.93 24.77 27.99
N LYS A 49 1.77 25.38 26.81
CA LYS A 49 0.85 24.90 25.76
C LYS A 49 1.57 23.98 24.78
N LEU A 50 1.23 22.69 24.80
CA LEU A 50 1.84 21.61 24.03
C LEU A 50 1.09 21.30 22.71
N GLN A 51 0.53 22.31 22.02
CA GLN A 51 -0.29 22.13 20.84
C GLN A 51 0.43 21.51 19.62
N LYS A 52 1.77 21.47 19.60
CA LYS A 52 2.58 21.01 18.48
C LYS A 52 3.37 19.72 18.75
N CYS A 53 3.11 19.02 19.87
CA CYS A 53 3.87 17.83 20.25
C CYS A 53 3.95 16.78 19.13
N SER A 54 2.82 16.36 18.58
CA SER A 54 2.79 15.28 17.57
C SER A 54 3.65 15.62 16.35
N SER A 55 3.50 16.83 15.81
CA SER A 55 4.26 17.27 14.63
C SER A 55 5.76 17.44 14.91
N LEU A 56 6.12 17.89 16.11
CA LEU A 56 7.53 18.05 16.48
C LEU A 56 8.20 16.72 16.80
N LEU A 57 7.49 15.77 17.42
CA LEU A 57 7.98 14.42 17.65
C LEU A 57 8.26 13.71 16.31
N GLU A 58 7.39 13.89 15.31
CA GLU A 58 7.60 13.39 13.97
C GLU A 58 8.87 14.01 13.34
N GLN A 59 9.01 15.33 13.41
CA GLN A 59 10.20 16.02 12.90
C GLN A 59 11.48 15.59 13.62
N CYS A 60 11.44 15.42 14.94
CA CYS A 60 12.54 14.86 15.72
C CYS A 60 12.95 13.48 15.18
N TYR A 61 12.00 12.58 15.00
CA TYR A 61 12.28 11.24 14.48
C TYR A 61 13.02 11.27 13.14
N PHE A 62 12.58 12.13 12.21
CA PHE A 62 13.18 12.18 10.86
C PHE A 62 14.50 12.95 10.80
N TYR A 63 14.66 14.04 11.53
CA TYR A 63 15.80 14.95 11.34
C TYR A 63 16.91 14.76 12.38
N GLU A 64 16.60 14.34 13.61
CA GLU A 64 17.59 14.19 14.69
C GLU A 64 18.81 13.34 14.30
N PRO A 65 18.65 12.17 13.60
CA PRO A 65 19.79 11.37 13.18
C PRO A 65 20.77 12.11 12.25
N SER A 66 20.24 13.09 11.48
CA SER A 66 21.02 13.92 10.54
C SER A 66 21.56 15.20 11.16
N CYS A 67 21.07 15.58 12.35
CA CYS A 67 21.38 16.81 13.06
C CYS A 67 22.42 16.62 14.17
N LYS A 68 23.30 15.65 14.06
CA LYS A 68 24.27 15.24 15.11
C LYS A 68 25.08 16.39 15.74
N ASN A 69 25.34 17.46 14.98
CA ASN A 69 26.10 18.62 15.46
C ASN A 69 25.23 19.69 16.12
N THR A 70 23.92 19.49 16.18
CA THR A 70 22.96 20.44 16.76
C THR A 70 22.18 19.72 17.86
N ASN A 71 22.41 20.08 19.11
CA ASN A 71 21.62 19.53 20.20
C ASN A 71 20.20 20.11 20.12
N ILE A 72 19.26 19.35 19.53
CA ILE A 72 17.86 19.78 19.32
C ILE A 72 17.04 19.66 20.60
N GLY A 73 17.40 18.77 21.53
CA GLY A 73 16.62 18.53 22.76
C GLY A 73 15.39 17.64 22.54
N CYS A 74 15.42 16.79 21.52
CA CYS A 74 14.31 15.87 21.20
C CYS A 74 13.96 14.92 22.36
N ASP A 75 14.95 14.42 23.11
CA ASP A 75 14.72 13.58 24.29
C ASP A 75 13.84 14.30 25.32
N LYS A 76 14.16 15.57 25.62
CA LYS A 76 13.37 16.39 26.55
C LYS A 76 11.96 16.64 26.05
N LEU A 77 11.80 16.83 24.74
CA LEU A 77 10.49 16.99 24.11
C LEU A 77 9.66 15.70 24.23
N ILE A 78 10.27 14.52 24.00
CA ILE A 78 9.62 13.22 24.14
C ILE A 78 9.09 13.04 25.57
N GLU A 79 9.90 13.33 26.59
CA GLU A 79 9.49 13.23 27.98
C GLU A 79 8.32 14.18 28.30
N LYS A 80 8.43 15.45 27.90
CA LYS A 80 7.40 16.47 28.15
C LYS A 80 6.08 16.17 27.41
N CYS A 81 6.14 15.64 26.19
CA CYS A 81 4.93 15.23 25.43
C CYS A 81 4.29 13.98 26.04
N LYS A 82 5.10 13.04 26.56
CA LYS A 82 4.64 11.82 27.23
C LYS A 82 3.86 12.10 28.52
N GLU A 83 4.20 13.16 29.25
CA GLU A 83 3.42 13.62 30.42
C GLU A 83 1.96 13.92 30.08
N LYS A 84 1.66 14.25 28.82
CA LYS A 84 0.31 14.47 28.29
C LYS A 84 -0.21 13.34 27.41
N GLU A 85 0.36 12.15 27.55
CA GLU A 85 0.00 10.95 26.79
C GLU A 85 0.16 11.10 25.27
N ILE A 86 0.90 12.12 24.81
CA ILE A 86 1.19 12.31 23.39
C ILE A 86 2.49 11.59 23.05
N THR A 87 2.37 10.51 22.29
CA THR A 87 3.51 9.74 21.77
C THR A 87 3.47 9.73 20.23
N TYR A 88 4.64 9.70 19.61
CA TYR A 88 4.78 9.48 18.18
C TYR A 88 5.23 8.04 17.93
N THR A 89 4.43 7.31 17.17
CA THR A 89 4.81 6.00 16.67
C THR A 89 5.24 6.20 15.24
N PRO A 90 6.55 6.02 14.90
CA PRO A 90 6.99 6.13 13.53
C PRO A 90 6.25 5.11 12.66
N PRO A 91 5.94 5.46 11.40
CA PRO A 91 5.43 4.49 10.46
C PRO A 91 6.47 3.36 10.40
N ASP A 92 6.05 2.16 10.73
CA ASP A 92 6.90 0.98 10.62
C ASP A 92 7.38 0.89 9.17
N SER A 93 8.66 1.10 8.95
CA SER A 93 9.31 0.73 7.70
C SER A 93 9.39 -0.80 7.71
N TYR A 94 8.29 -1.45 7.38
CA TYR A 94 8.21 -2.89 7.28
C TYR A 94 8.97 -3.34 6.03
N PHE A 95 10.27 -3.47 6.17
CA PHE A 95 11.03 -4.30 5.24
C PHE A 95 10.63 -5.75 5.50
N ASP A 96 9.85 -6.29 4.59
CA ASP A 96 9.47 -7.70 4.58
C ASP A 96 10.30 -8.40 3.49
N PRO A 97 11.31 -9.21 3.85
CA PRO A 97 12.18 -9.87 2.88
C PRO A 97 11.49 -10.99 2.09
N THR A 98 10.21 -11.28 2.36
CA THR A 98 9.41 -12.24 1.60
C THR A 98 8.58 -11.57 0.50
N LYS A 99 8.52 -10.24 0.50
CA LYS A 99 7.83 -9.47 -0.54
C LYS A 99 8.79 -9.09 -1.66
N PRO A 100 8.31 -9.00 -2.92
CA PRO A 100 9.08 -8.38 -3.99
C PRO A 100 9.52 -6.98 -3.54
N GLU A 101 10.67 -6.53 -4.06
CA GLU A 101 11.24 -5.22 -3.69
C GLU A 101 10.13 -4.16 -3.65
N THR A 102 9.92 -3.62 -2.45
CA THR A 102 9.02 -2.50 -2.25
C THR A 102 9.61 -1.27 -2.90
N THR A 103 8.75 -0.39 -3.37
CA THR A 103 9.18 0.90 -3.87
C THR A 103 9.85 1.70 -2.74
N LEU A 104 10.77 2.61 -3.08
CA LEU A 104 11.42 3.44 -2.07
C LEU A 104 10.39 4.24 -1.25
N VAL A 105 9.30 4.66 -1.89
CA VAL A 105 8.17 5.36 -1.26
C VAL A 105 7.50 4.52 -0.17
N GLU A 106 7.37 3.21 -0.39
CA GLU A 106 6.85 2.28 0.62
C GLU A 106 7.87 2.07 1.75
N GLU A 107 9.15 1.90 1.41
CA GLU A 107 10.23 1.72 2.40
C GLU A 107 10.35 2.89 3.38
N ILE A 108 10.17 4.13 2.90
CA ILE A 108 10.29 5.34 3.72
C ILE A 108 8.95 5.86 4.24
N GLY A 109 7.86 5.10 4.03
CA GLY A 109 6.54 5.46 4.55
C GLY A 109 5.84 6.63 3.85
N LEU A 110 6.31 7.08 2.67
CA LEU A 110 5.72 8.20 1.94
C LEU A 110 4.41 7.88 1.22
N LYS A 111 4.00 6.61 1.15
CA LYS A 111 2.73 6.21 0.48
C LYS A 111 1.50 6.90 1.09
N SER A 112 1.51 7.10 2.41
CA SER A 112 0.44 7.85 3.10
C SER A 112 0.44 9.32 2.72
N LEU A 113 1.63 9.95 2.65
CA LEU A 113 1.76 11.34 2.22
C LEU A 113 1.28 11.52 0.77
N TYR A 114 1.62 10.60 -0.13
CA TYR A 114 1.15 10.65 -1.51
C TYR A 114 -0.37 10.52 -1.62
N LYS A 115 -1.00 9.70 -0.76
CA LYS A 115 -2.46 9.60 -0.66
C LYS A 115 -3.08 10.91 -0.15
N GLU A 116 -2.49 11.53 0.85
CA GLU A 116 -2.96 12.80 1.41
C GLU A 116 -2.83 13.96 0.41
N THR A 117 -1.72 14.04 -0.33
CA THR A 117 -1.54 15.05 -1.37
C THR A 117 -2.47 14.81 -2.56
N ALA A 118 -2.71 13.56 -2.94
CA ALA A 118 -3.66 13.21 -3.98
C ALA A 118 -5.10 13.63 -3.62
N LYS A 119 -5.48 13.56 -2.33
CA LYS A 119 -6.76 14.11 -1.85
C LYS A 119 -6.88 15.63 -2.00
N LYS A 120 -5.77 16.33 -2.15
CA LYS A 120 -5.72 17.77 -2.41
C LYS A 120 -5.53 18.09 -3.90
N GLY A 121 -5.71 17.12 -4.78
CA GLY A 121 -5.52 17.27 -6.21
C GLY A 121 -4.05 17.36 -6.66
N ILE A 122 -3.09 17.10 -5.75
CA ILE A 122 -1.66 17.12 -6.08
C ILE A 122 -1.20 15.67 -6.25
N HIS A 123 -0.83 15.29 -7.47
CA HIS A 123 -0.34 13.96 -7.78
C HIS A 123 1.19 13.93 -7.71
N ILE A 124 1.73 13.19 -6.74
CA ILE A 124 3.16 12.92 -6.57
C ILE A 124 3.38 11.42 -6.87
N GLY A 125 4.59 11.05 -7.33
CA GLY A 125 4.91 9.64 -7.60
C GLY A 125 4.22 9.12 -8.85
N LYS A 126 4.31 9.88 -9.94
CA LYS A 126 3.81 9.47 -11.25
C LYS A 126 4.66 8.34 -11.83
N PRO A 127 4.07 7.37 -12.52
CA PRO A 127 4.87 6.42 -13.28
C PRO A 127 5.65 7.18 -14.36
N PRO A 128 6.99 7.12 -14.34
CA PRO A 128 7.81 7.92 -15.25
C PRO A 128 7.70 7.40 -16.69
N VAL A 129 7.73 8.32 -17.65
CA VAL A 129 7.99 8.01 -19.07
C VAL A 129 9.50 8.08 -19.28
N ILE A 130 10.24 7.14 -18.72
CA ILE A 130 11.71 7.15 -18.77
C ILE A 130 12.19 6.29 -19.93
N ASP A 131 12.88 6.92 -20.86
CA ASP A 131 13.78 6.27 -21.81
C ASP A 131 15.10 7.06 -21.88
N VAL A 132 16.05 6.53 -22.62
CA VAL A 132 17.36 7.17 -22.80
C VAL A 132 17.22 8.55 -23.44
N THR A 133 16.29 8.71 -24.38
CA THR A 133 16.02 9.98 -25.09
C THR A 133 15.49 11.04 -24.12
N ALA A 134 14.55 10.66 -23.23
CA ALA A 134 14.01 11.56 -22.21
C ALA A 134 15.10 12.07 -21.25
N LEU A 135 15.96 11.18 -20.76
CA LEU A 135 17.06 11.55 -19.87
C LEU A 135 18.09 12.43 -20.55
N LEU A 136 18.48 12.12 -21.79
CA LEU A 136 19.40 12.97 -22.56
C LEU A 136 18.77 14.33 -22.86
N SER A 137 17.49 14.39 -23.24
CA SER A 137 16.77 15.67 -23.45
C SER A 137 16.78 16.55 -22.19
N LEU A 138 16.61 15.94 -21.00
CA LEU A 138 16.68 16.67 -19.74
C LEU A 138 18.11 17.16 -19.42
N LEU A 139 19.13 16.34 -19.73
CA LEU A 139 20.54 16.67 -19.45
C LEU A 139 21.08 17.78 -20.34
N ILE A 140 20.65 17.85 -21.61
CA ILE A 140 21.06 18.90 -22.55
C ILE A 140 20.29 20.22 -22.37
N GLN A 141 19.57 20.38 -21.28
CA GLN A 141 18.66 21.50 -20.96
C GLN A 141 18.90 22.75 -21.82
N ASP A 142 17.87 23.48 -22.21
CA ASP A 142 17.91 24.71 -23.02
C ASP A 142 18.14 24.55 -24.54
N SER A 143 18.12 23.32 -25.06
CA SER A 143 18.21 23.09 -26.52
C SER A 143 16.83 22.86 -27.12
N SER A 144 16.43 23.74 -28.05
CA SER A 144 15.25 23.49 -28.89
C SER A 144 15.59 22.48 -30.01
N LEU A 145 14.57 21.90 -30.65
CA LEU A 145 14.75 20.94 -31.73
C LEU A 145 15.46 21.56 -32.97
N THR A 146 15.44 22.87 -33.07
CA THR A 146 16.12 23.65 -34.13
C THR A 146 17.58 23.97 -33.81
N ASP A 147 18.07 23.57 -32.63
CA ASP A 147 19.47 23.82 -32.24
C ASP A 147 20.42 22.86 -33.00
N PRO A 148 21.27 23.36 -33.89
CA PRO A 148 22.21 22.52 -34.63
C PRO A 148 23.30 21.88 -33.73
N GLU A 149 23.43 22.35 -32.49
CA GLU A 149 24.45 21.89 -31.53
C GLU A 149 23.97 20.79 -30.59
N ILE A 150 22.75 20.23 -30.79
CA ILE A 150 22.22 19.16 -29.92
C ILE A 150 23.22 18.00 -29.77
N LYS A 151 23.82 17.54 -30.86
CA LYS A 151 24.82 16.48 -30.86
C LYS A 151 26.02 16.85 -29.97
N ASP A 152 26.57 18.05 -30.17
CA ASP A 152 27.77 18.49 -29.44
C ASP A 152 27.50 18.71 -27.96
N LYS A 153 26.30 19.25 -27.61
CA LYS A 153 25.85 19.38 -26.24
C LYS A 153 25.67 18.01 -25.57
N CYS A 154 25.09 17.05 -26.27
CA CYS A 154 24.93 15.68 -25.80
C CYS A 154 26.30 15.04 -25.53
N ASN A 155 27.26 15.14 -26.47
CA ASN A 155 28.59 14.61 -26.28
C ASN A 155 29.31 15.25 -25.09
N LYS A 156 29.26 16.57 -24.93
CA LYS A 156 29.84 17.28 -23.77
C LYS A 156 29.25 16.84 -22.45
N VAL A 157 27.92 16.60 -22.40
CA VAL A 157 27.25 16.14 -21.19
C VAL A 157 27.67 14.73 -20.83
N LEU A 158 27.80 13.82 -21.79
CA LEU A 158 28.27 12.46 -21.55
C LEU A 158 29.75 12.44 -21.16
N GLU A 159 30.62 13.19 -21.87
CA GLU A 159 32.05 13.28 -21.55
C GLU A 159 32.29 13.76 -20.10
N ASN A 160 31.54 14.78 -19.66
CA ASN A 160 31.72 15.36 -18.33
C ASN A 160 30.98 14.57 -17.23
N GLY A 161 29.92 13.85 -17.59
CA GLY A 161 29.00 13.24 -16.64
C GLY A 161 29.11 11.72 -16.49
N CYS A 162 29.86 11.02 -17.34
CA CYS A 162 29.91 9.56 -17.40
C CYS A 162 30.20 8.89 -16.06
N LYS A 163 31.06 9.49 -15.23
CA LYS A 163 31.35 8.98 -13.89
C LYS A 163 30.11 8.76 -13.01
N ASP A 164 29.10 9.62 -13.15
CA ASP A 164 27.87 9.53 -12.37
C ASP A 164 26.74 8.90 -13.19
N LEU A 165 26.69 9.16 -14.49
CA LEU A 165 25.65 8.67 -15.38
C LEU A 165 25.69 7.15 -15.57
N GLN A 166 26.88 6.53 -15.60
CA GLN A 166 27.03 5.07 -15.65
C GLN A 166 26.41 4.33 -14.45
N LYS A 167 26.15 5.04 -13.34
CA LYS A 167 25.45 4.47 -12.18
C LYS A 167 23.94 4.35 -12.39
N GLN A 168 23.42 4.89 -13.49
CA GLN A 168 22.02 4.83 -13.88
C GLN A 168 21.83 3.72 -14.91
N GLU A 169 21.01 2.73 -14.59
CA GLU A 169 20.76 1.54 -15.42
C GLU A 169 20.45 1.87 -16.89
N LEU A 170 19.68 2.93 -17.14
CA LEU A 170 19.31 3.34 -18.50
C LEU A 170 20.46 4.04 -19.28
N LEU A 171 21.45 4.57 -18.59
CA LEU A 171 22.55 5.32 -19.19
C LEU A 171 23.89 4.56 -19.10
N GLU A 172 23.90 3.39 -18.48
CA GLU A 172 25.09 2.58 -18.25
C GLU A 172 25.85 2.31 -19.55
N ASN A 173 25.16 1.90 -20.59
CA ASN A 173 25.76 1.55 -21.89
C ASN A 173 26.31 2.75 -22.66
N LEU A 174 25.90 3.99 -22.31
CA LEU A 174 26.39 5.20 -22.97
C LEU A 174 27.79 5.61 -22.50
N CYS A 175 28.30 4.95 -21.46
CA CYS A 175 29.57 5.25 -20.82
C CYS A 175 30.40 3.99 -20.66
N THR A 176 31.75 4.13 -20.88
CA THR A 176 32.69 3.07 -20.59
C THR A 176 33.76 3.64 -19.62
N GLY A 177 33.67 3.22 -18.34
CA GLY A 177 34.45 3.85 -17.28
C GLY A 177 34.05 5.33 -17.10
N ASN A 178 35.01 6.25 -17.17
CA ASN A 178 34.72 7.68 -17.02
C ASN A 178 34.56 8.41 -18.37
N LYS A 179 34.43 7.69 -19.47
CA LYS A 179 34.37 8.25 -20.82
C LYS A 179 33.10 7.81 -21.54
N GLN A 180 32.69 8.63 -22.51
CA GLN A 180 31.62 8.28 -23.41
C GLN A 180 31.97 7.03 -24.26
N SER A 181 31.01 6.09 -24.39
CA SER A 181 31.14 4.90 -25.23
C SER A 181 30.83 5.21 -26.70
N GLU A 182 31.11 4.27 -27.60
CA GLU A 182 30.65 4.38 -29.02
C GLU A 182 29.12 4.41 -29.10
N ASP A 183 28.40 3.59 -28.33
CA ASP A 183 26.94 3.64 -28.24
C ASP A 183 26.45 5.02 -27.79
N GLY A 184 27.20 5.68 -26.89
CA GLY A 184 26.89 7.02 -26.45
C GLY A 184 27.04 8.08 -27.55
N LYS A 185 28.05 7.94 -28.41
CA LYS A 185 28.25 8.82 -29.58
C LYS A 185 27.13 8.63 -30.60
N GLU A 186 26.83 7.39 -30.95
CA GLU A 186 25.75 7.04 -31.88
C GLU A 186 24.40 7.57 -31.39
N LYS A 187 24.12 7.40 -30.08
CA LYS A 187 22.89 7.91 -29.49
C LYS A 187 22.78 9.43 -29.52
N CYS A 188 23.89 10.16 -29.32
CA CYS A 188 23.93 11.61 -29.47
C CYS A 188 23.69 12.06 -30.93
N GLU A 189 24.17 11.29 -31.92
CA GLU A 189 23.90 11.56 -33.34
C GLU A 189 22.41 11.40 -33.71
N GLN A 190 21.75 10.42 -33.10
CA GLN A 190 20.34 10.15 -33.38
C GLN A 190 19.39 11.02 -32.52
N LEU A 191 19.89 11.67 -31.47
CA LEU A 191 19.10 12.30 -30.43
C LEU A 191 18.10 13.33 -30.95
N GLN A 192 18.51 14.19 -31.91
CA GLN A 192 17.62 15.20 -32.49
C GLN A 192 16.41 14.57 -33.19
N LYS A 193 16.63 13.48 -33.94
CA LYS A 193 15.56 12.73 -34.63
C LYS A 193 14.63 12.06 -33.63
N ASP A 194 15.17 11.47 -32.57
CA ASP A 194 14.40 10.79 -31.53
C ASP A 194 13.54 11.78 -30.73
N ILE A 195 14.11 12.95 -30.38
CA ILE A 195 13.35 14.04 -29.76
C ILE A 195 12.23 14.50 -30.69
N GLY A 196 12.52 14.70 -32.01
CA GLY A 196 11.51 15.12 -32.97
C GLY A 196 10.33 14.16 -33.07
N ARG A 197 10.59 12.85 -33.06
CA ARG A 197 9.53 11.82 -33.04
C ARG A 197 8.71 11.91 -31.75
N THR A 198 9.37 12.08 -30.61
CA THR A 198 8.72 12.20 -29.30
C THR A 198 7.88 13.47 -29.20
N CYS A 199 8.38 14.60 -29.74
CA CYS A 199 7.61 15.84 -29.83
C CYS A 199 6.32 15.68 -30.63
N GLY A 200 6.35 14.94 -31.76
CA GLY A 200 5.14 14.64 -32.54
C GLY A 200 4.10 13.82 -31.75
N ILE A 201 4.56 12.82 -31.00
CA ILE A 201 3.69 12.02 -30.11
C ILE A 201 3.11 12.89 -28.99
N PHE A 202 3.94 13.73 -28.37
CA PHE A 202 3.54 14.63 -27.30
C PHE A 202 2.52 15.66 -27.78
N GLU A 203 2.76 16.29 -28.93
CA GLU A 203 1.84 17.24 -29.55
C GLU A 203 0.47 16.59 -29.85
N SER A 204 0.46 15.41 -30.45
CA SER A 204 -0.78 14.66 -30.69
C SER A 204 -1.55 14.40 -29.40
N LYS A 205 -0.88 14.08 -28.30
CA LYS A 205 -1.54 13.87 -27.00
C LYS A 205 -2.11 15.16 -26.42
N ILE A 206 -1.39 16.28 -26.53
CA ILE A 206 -1.87 17.59 -26.06
C ILE A 206 -3.09 18.03 -26.88
N LEU A 207 -3.06 17.88 -28.20
CA LEU A 207 -4.16 18.21 -29.09
C LEU A 207 -5.41 17.37 -28.80
N ASN A 208 -5.23 16.04 -28.70
CA ASN A 208 -6.34 15.12 -28.43
C ASN A 208 -7.02 15.35 -27.09
N ASN A 209 -6.32 15.93 -26.12
CA ASN A 209 -6.86 16.29 -24.81
C ASN A 209 -7.27 17.77 -24.71
N HIS A 210 -7.30 18.51 -25.83
CA HIS A 210 -7.70 19.94 -25.87
C HIS A 210 -6.91 20.84 -24.91
N LEU A 211 -5.61 20.59 -24.76
CA LEU A 211 -4.70 21.29 -23.85
C LEU A 211 -3.89 22.40 -24.54
N ILE A 212 -4.18 22.68 -25.79
CA ILE A 212 -3.66 23.83 -26.56
C ILE A 212 -4.74 24.88 -26.64
N GLY A 213 -4.40 26.13 -26.33
CA GLY A 213 -5.30 27.26 -26.48
C GLY A 213 -5.58 27.62 -27.95
N PRO A 214 -6.58 28.49 -28.23
CA PRO A 214 -7.06 28.79 -29.59
C PRO A 214 -6.00 29.32 -30.54
N LYS A 215 -4.95 29.94 -30.04
CA LYS A 215 -3.82 30.47 -30.83
C LYS A 215 -2.54 29.67 -30.61
N ASN A 216 -2.62 28.37 -30.60
CA ASN A 216 -1.56 27.36 -30.50
C ASN A 216 -0.57 27.47 -29.33
N ASP A 217 -0.44 28.62 -28.66
CA ASP A 217 0.51 28.84 -27.57
C ASP A 217 -0.05 29.75 -26.48
N GLU A 218 -1.34 29.67 -26.19
CA GLU A 218 -1.97 30.44 -25.12
C GLU A 218 -2.25 29.60 -23.89
N VAL A 219 -2.20 30.24 -22.72
CA VAL A 219 -2.68 29.67 -21.47
C VAL A 219 -4.20 29.65 -21.47
N ILE A 220 -4.80 28.48 -21.30
CA ILE A 220 -6.25 28.30 -21.26
C ILE A 220 -6.78 28.82 -19.91
N GLN A 221 -7.88 29.56 -19.95
CA GLN A 221 -8.55 30.02 -18.73
C GLN A 221 -9.05 28.84 -17.91
N TRP A 222 -9.01 28.95 -16.58
CA TRP A 222 -9.36 27.90 -15.64
C TRP A 222 -10.70 27.21 -15.92
N GLN A 223 -11.74 27.96 -16.21
CA GLN A 223 -13.07 27.43 -16.50
C GLN A 223 -13.13 26.59 -17.78
N ASN A 224 -12.27 26.89 -18.74
CA ASN A 224 -12.21 26.21 -20.05
C ASN A 224 -11.25 25.04 -20.10
N LEU A 225 -10.52 24.79 -19.00
CA LEU A 225 -9.61 23.64 -18.93
C LEU A 225 -10.40 22.33 -18.95
N PRO A 226 -10.00 21.36 -19.81
CA PRO A 226 -10.64 20.06 -19.87
C PRO A 226 -10.38 19.26 -18.60
N THR A 227 -11.35 18.39 -18.24
CA THR A 227 -11.25 17.50 -17.07
C THR A 227 -11.55 16.04 -17.42
N PHE A 228 -11.87 15.76 -18.69
CA PHE A 228 -12.30 14.46 -19.18
C PHE A 228 -11.15 13.57 -19.68
N PHE A 229 -10.05 13.50 -18.95
CA PHE A 229 -8.94 12.59 -19.22
C PHE A 229 -8.52 11.82 -17.97
N SER A 230 -7.84 10.69 -18.14
CA SER A 230 -7.50 9.78 -17.04
C SER A 230 -6.36 10.30 -16.17
N LYS A 231 -6.23 9.78 -14.95
CA LYS A 231 -5.04 10.01 -14.11
C LYS A 231 -3.76 9.54 -14.79
N GLU A 232 -3.84 8.43 -15.53
CA GLU A 232 -2.71 7.87 -16.29
C GLU A 232 -2.28 8.81 -17.41
N ASP A 233 -3.24 9.45 -18.09
CA ASP A 233 -2.92 10.45 -19.12
C ASP A 233 -2.30 11.71 -18.49
N CYS A 234 -2.80 12.16 -17.34
CA CYS A 234 -2.17 13.23 -16.57
C CYS A 234 -0.72 12.90 -16.24
N ALA A 235 -0.47 11.74 -15.64
CA ALA A 235 0.87 11.33 -15.26
C ALA A 235 1.83 11.28 -16.47
N LYS A 236 1.36 10.75 -17.59
CA LYS A 236 2.15 10.70 -18.83
C LYS A 236 2.43 12.10 -19.40
N LEU A 237 1.41 12.96 -19.48
CA LEU A 237 1.55 14.32 -20.01
C LEU A 237 2.48 15.17 -19.14
N GLU A 238 2.36 15.07 -17.81
CA GLU A 238 3.25 15.76 -16.90
C GLU A 238 4.70 15.25 -17.01
N SER A 239 4.90 13.95 -17.24
CA SER A 239 6.22 13.36 -17.50
C SER A 239 6.81 13.87 -18.82
N TYR A 240 6.03 13.88 -19.92
CA TYR A 240 6.46 14.51 -21.16
C TYR A 240 6.82 15.98 -20.98
N CYS A 241 6.04 16.71 -20.20
CA CYS A 241 6.33 18.10 -19.90
C CYS A 241 7.66 18.27 -19.17
N LEU A 242 7.98 17.39 -18.19
CA LEU A 242 9.25 17.48 -17.48
C LEU A 242 10.45 17.33 -18.44
N TYR A 243 10.41 16.30 -19.29
CA TYR A 243 11.55 15.95 -20.14
C TYR A 243 11.64 16.76 -21.42
N PHE A 244 10.50 17.15 -22.02
CA PHE A 244 10.48 17.64 -23.40
C PHE A 244 9.86 19.02 -23.62
N GLN A 245 9.35 19.71 -22.55
CA GLN A 245 8.69 21.01 -22.73
C GLN A 245 9.56 22.04 -23.46
N LYS A 246 10.87 22.08 -23.16
CA LYS A 246 11.81 23.02 -23.79
C LYS A 246 12.20 22.53 -25.18
N SER A 247 12.62 21.27 -25.30
CA SER A 247 13.03 20.69 -26.59
C SER A 247 11.91 20.71 -27.64
N CYS A 248 10.64 20.57 -27.22
CA CYS A 248 9.47 20.65 -28.10
C CYS A 248 8.85 22.05 -28.16
N SER A 249 9.38 23.04 -27.48
CA SER A 249 8.84 24.42 -27.38
C SER A 249 7.37 24.44 -26.97
N ARG A 250 6.99 23.70 -25.91
CA ARG A 250 5.61 23.52 -25.43
C ARG A 250 5.40 23.96 -23.97
N GLU A 251 6.15 24.98 -23.50
CA GLU A 251 6.12 25.42 -22.10
C GLU A 251 4.71 25.90 -21.68
N LYS A 252 4.00 26.62 -22.57
CA LYS A 252 2.64 27.12 -22.26
C LYS A 252 1.63 25.96 -22.22
N ALA A 253 1.71 25.03 -23.19
CA ALA A 253 0.89 23.84 -23.17
C ALA A 253 1.12 23.00 -21.91
N CYS A 254 2.36 22.93 -21.42
CA CYS A 254 2.70 22.25 -20.16
C CYS A 254 2.11 22.94 -18.93
N LYS A 255 1.97 24.28 -18.94
CA LYS A 255 1.22 24.99 -17.89
C LYS A 255 -0.26 24.59 -17.92
N ASN A 256 -0.85 24.48 -19.12
CA ASN A 256 -2.22 24.00 -19.28
C ASN A 256 -2.39 22.56 -18.79
N VAL A 257 -1.43 21.66 -19.10
CA VAL A 257 -1.43 20.28 -18.59
C VAL A 257 -1.45 20.26 -17.07
N LYS A 258 -0.53 20.96 -16.42
CA LYS A 258 -0.46 21.03 -14.94
C LYS A 258 -1.75 21.58 -14.33
N ALA A 259 -2.27 22.68 -14.90
CA ALA A 259 -3.50 23.29 -14.42
C ALA A 259 -4.72 22.39 -14.61
N ALA A 260 -4.83 21.71 -15.77
CA ALA A 260 -5.93 20.78 -16.05
C ALA A 260 -5.87 19.53 -15.16
N CYS A 261 -4.68 18.98 -14.93
CA CYS A 261 -4.50 17.85 -14.03
C CYS A 261 -4.86 18.20 -12.59
N TYR A 262 -4.48 19.39 -12.13
CA TYR A 262 -4.85 19.89 -10.80
C TYR A 262 -6.35 20.09 -10.68
N LYS A 263 -6.98 20.78 -11.64
CA LYS A 263 -8.44 20.98 -11.69
C LYS A 263 -9.19 19.66 -11.68
N ARG A 264 -8.76 18.71 -12.51
CA ARG A 264 -9.34 17.37 -12.51
C ARG A 264 -9.27 16.69 -11.14
N GLY A 265 -8.15 16.84 -10.44
CA GLY A 265 -7.99 16.31 -9.08
C GLY A 265 -8.98 16.92 -8.09
N LEU A 266 -9.20 18.23 -8.15
CA LEU A 266 -10.17 18.94 -7.30
C LEU A 266 -11.61 18.53 -7.64
N ASP A 267 -11.97 18.49 -8.92
CA ASP A 267 -13.29 18.03 -9.38
C ASP A 267 -13.56 16.57 -8.93
N GLU A 268 -12.56 15.68 -9.04
CA GLU A 268 -12.68 14.29 -8.60
C GLU A 268 -12.96 14.18 -7.10
N LEU A 269 -12.27 14.97 -6.27
CA LEU A 269 -12.50 15.01 -4.82
C LEU A 269 -13.93 15.48 -4.47
N ALA A 270 -14.40 16.51 -5.15
CA ALA A 270 -15.76 17.00 -4.97
C ALA A 270 -16.80 15.95 -5.40
N ASN A 271 -16.58 15.32 -6.56
CA ASN A 271 -17.43 14.24 -7.06
C ASN A 271 -17.44 13.04 -6.10
N GLU A 272 -16.29 12.60 -5.59
CA GLU A 272 -16.21 11.48 -4.63
C GLU A 272 -16.93 11.78 -3.33
N ALA A 273 -16.79 12.99 -2.81
CA ALA A 273 -17.49 13.41 -1.60
C ALA A 273 -19.02 13.31 -1.75
N LEU A 274 -19.55 13.74 -2.89
CA LEU A 274 -20.98 13.64 -3.18
C LEU A 274 -21.40 12.21 -3.53
N GLN A 275 -20.69 11.53 -4.42
CA GLN A 275 -21.02 10.16 -4.85
C GLN A 275 -21.08 9.17 -3.68
N SER A 276 -20.18 9.29 -2.72
CA SER A 276 -20.15 8.41 -1.54
C SER A 276 -21.46 8.44 -0.74
N LYS A 277 -22.16 9.58 -0.73
CA LYS A 277 -23.42 9.82 0.00
C LYS A 277 -24.67 9.76 -0.89
N MET A 278 -24.49 9.93 -2.20
CA MET A 278 -25.57 9.94 -3.21
C MET A 278 -25.84 8.55 -3.81
N ARG A 279 -25.31 7.49 -3.25
CA ARG A 279 -25.51 6.11 -3.75
C ARG A 279 -26.99 5.78 -3.93
N GLY A 280 -27.27 4.99 -4.95
CA GLY A 280 -28.61 4.55 -5.31
C GLY A 280 -29.47 5.58 -6.04
N VAL A 281 -28.94 6.81 -6.28
CA VAL A 281 -29.63 7.86 -7.05
C VAL A 281 -28.76 8.50 -8.13
N LEU A 282 -27.55 7.94 -8.36
CA LEU A 282 -26.62 8.49 -9.38
C LEU A 282 -26.95 7.99 -10.79
N SER A 283 -27.76 6.97 -10.95
CA SER A 283 -28.19 6.45 -12.24
C SER A 283 -29.69 6.63 -12.43
N GLY A 284 -30.09 7.16 -13.57
CA GLY A 284 -31.48 7.35 -13.93
C GLY A 284 -31.64 8.32 -15.10
N SER A 285 -32.79 8.32 -15.75
CA SER A 285 -33.07 9.16 -16.92
C SER A 285 -34.47 9.80 -16.91
N LYS A 286 -35.33 9.47 -15.94
CA LYS A 286 -36.70 9.96 -15.87
C LYS A 286 -36.82 11.23 -14.99
N GLU A 287 -37.85 12.02 -15.22
CA GLU A 287 -38.10 13.26 -14.46
C GLU A 287 -38.24 13.01 -12.95
N GLU A 288 -38.86 11.91 -12.56
CA GLU A 288 -38.95 11.48 -11.15
C GLU A 288 -37.58 11.20 -10.53
N TRP A 289 -36.62 10.67 -11.31
CA TRP A 289 -35.26 10.49 -10.87
C TRP A 289 -34.59 11.83 -10.56
N LEU A 290 -34.76 12.84 -11.42
CA LEU A 290 -34.16 14.15 -11.22
C LEU A 290 -34.66 14.81 -9.93
N LYS A 291 -35.98 14.69 -9.63
CA LYS A 291 -36.53 15.19 -8.36
C LYS A 291 -35.92 14.48 -7.14
N LYS A 292 -35.83 13.15 -7.17
CA LYS A 292 -35.20 12.35 -6.10
C LYS A 292 -33.72 12.70 -5.93
N PHE A 293 -33.00 12.86 -7.06
CA PHE A 293 -31.60 13.26 -7.07
C PHE A 293 -31.41 14.62 -6.40
N GLN A 294 -32.19 15.64 -6.80
CA GLN A 294 -32.10 16.98 -6.25
C GLN A 294 -32.43 17.03 -4.77
N GLN A 295 -33.49 16.34 -4.33
CA GLN A 295 -33.85 16.26 -2.91
C GLN A 295 -32.73 15.65 -2.07
N LYS A 296 -32.16 14.53 -2.53
CA LYS A 296 -31.05 13.89 -1.82
C LYS A 296 -29.79 14.77 -1.84
N LEU A 297 -29.49 15.43 -2.95
CA LEU A 297 -28.35 16.33 -3.07
C LEU A 297 -28.40 17.46 -2.04
N VAL A 298 -29.53 18.10 -1.86
CA VAL A 298 -29.70 19.18 -0.87
C VAL A 298 -29.39 18.69 0.54
N GLY A 299 -29.90 17.54 0.94
CA GLY A 299 -29.61 16.94 2.25
C GLY A 299 -28.14 16.62 2.42
N VAL A 300 -27.51 15.98 1.41
CA VAL A 300 -26.10 15.63 1.43
C VAL A 300 -25.21 16.89 1.48
N CYS A 301 -25.56 17.94 0.74
CA CYS A 301 -24.81 19.20 0.75
C CYS A 301 -24.84 19.88 2.12
N GLN A 302 -25.97 19.81 2.84
CA GLN A 302 -26.06 20.29 4.22
C GLN A 302 -25.14 19.54 5.18
N GLU A 303 -25.08 18.21 5.05
CA GLU A 303 -24.21 17.36 5.87
C GLU A 303 -22.70 17.61 5.61
N LEU A 304 -22.34 17.98 4.37
CA LEU A 304 -20.94 18.21 3.97
C LEU A 304 -20.40 19.58 4.35
N LYS A 305 -21.25 20.51 4.80
CA LYS A 305 -20.82 21.80 5.33
C LYS A 305 -19.98 21.62 6.60
N LYS A 306 -18.98 22.46 6.77
CA LYS A 306 -18.23 22.57 8.03
C LYS A 306 -19.08 23.22 9.11
N LYS A 307 -18.65 23.15 10.35
CA LYS A 307 -19.36 23.73 11.51
C LYS A 307 -19.61 25.25 11.38
N ASN A 308 -18.76 25.96 10.63
CA ASN A 308 -18.90 27.40 10.34
C ASN A 308 -19.83 27.71 9.14
N GLY A 309 -20.41 26.68 8.51
CA GLY A 309 -21.29 26.84 7.34
C GLY A 309 -20.58 26.81 5.99
N ASP A 310 -19.26 26.81 5.95
CA ASP A 310 -18.47 26.77 4.71
C ASP A 310 -18.39 25.36 4.12
N PHE A 311 -18.15 25.29 2.81
CA PHE A 311 -17.85 24.03 2.14
C PHE A 311 -16.33 23.70 2.20
N PRO A 312 -15.97 22.43 2.16
CA PRO A 312 -14.56 22.01 2.11
C PRO A 312 -13.77 22.50 0.89
N SER A 313 -14.43 22.70 -0.26
CA SER A 313 -13.84 23.23 -1.48
C SER A 313 -14.86 24.00 -2.32
N ASP A 314 -14.37 24.87 -3.21
CA ASP A 314 -15.20 25.66 -4.13
C ASP A 314 -15.90 24.76 -5.16
N GLU A 315 -15.23 23.69 -5.63
CA GLU A 315 -15.80 22.71 -6.56
C GLU A 315 -17.02 22.01 -5.94
N LEU A 316 -16.93 21.61 -4.67
CA LEU A 316 -18.05 21.02 -3.94
C LEU A 316 -19.19 22.03 -3.75
N PHE A 317 -18.86 23.28 -3.40
CA PHE A 317 -19.84 24.35 -3.31
C PHE A 317 -20.58 24.53 -4.62
N LEU A 318 -19.87 24.63 -5.75
CA LEU A 318 -20.48 24.80 -7.08
C LEU A 318 -21.44 23.66 -7.45
N LEU A 319 -21.09 22.40 -7.15
CA LEU A 319 -21.97 21.27 -7.38
C LEU A 319 -23.22 21.31 -6.48
N CYS A 320 -23.08 21.79 -5.26
CA CYS A 320 -24.18 21.91 -4.32
C CYS A 320 -25.18 23.05 -4.67
N VAL A 321 -24.69 24.16 -5.20
CA VAL A 321 -25.55 25.28 -5.58
C VAL A 321 -26.12 25.22 -7.00
N GLN A 322 -25.58 24.29 -7.84
CA GLN A 322 -26.02 24.04 -9.20
C GLN A 322 -26.50 22.58 -9.37
N PRO A 323 -27.70 22.22 -8.86
CA PRO A 323 -28.19 20.83 -8.88
C PRO A 323 -28.30 20.23 -10.28
N THR A 324 -28.64 21.04 -11.29
CA THR A 324 -28.71 20.61 -12.69
C THR A 324 -27.33 20.22 -13.23
N LYS A 325 -26.28 21.00 -12.91
CA LYS A 325 -24.90 20.68 -13.25
C LYS A 325 -24.45 19.40 -12.53
N ALA A 326 -24.75 19.26 -11.24
CA ALA A 326 -24.44 18.05 -10.47
C ALA A 326 -25.12 16.81 -11.05
N ALA A 327 -26.39 16.92 -11.51
CA ALA A 327 -27.12 15.83 -12.15
C ALA A 327 -26.56 15.39 -13.52
N ILE A 328 -25.72 16.21 -14.15
CA ILE A 328 -24.99 15.86 -15.38
C ILE A 328 -23.61 15.31 -15.04
N VAL A 329 -22.87 16.01 -14.18
CA VAL A 329 -21.45 15.72 -13.89
C VAL A 329 -21.29 14.41 -13.10
N LEU A 330 -22.08 14.21 -12.02
CA LEU A 330 -21.91 13.04 -11.15
C LEU A 330 -22.21 11.71 -11.86
N PRO A 331 -23.30 11.56 -12.66
CA PRO A 331 -23.53 10.36 -13.45
C PRO A 331 -22.49 10.15 -14.56
N ALA A 332 -22.01 11.23 -15.21
CA ALA A 332 -20.99 11.12 -16.23
C ALA A 332 -19.64 10.63 -15.63
N ASP A 333 -19.22 11.18 -14.51
CA ASP A 333 -18.03 10.75 -13.77
C ASP A 333 -18.18 9.30 -13.27
N LEU A 334 -19.33 8.93 -12.74
CA LEU A 334 -19.65 7.55 -12.35
C LEU A 334 -19.49 6.59 -13.53
N ARG A 335 -20.03 6.94 -14.70
CA ARG A 335 -19.91 6.13 -15.92
C ARG A 335 -18.46 5.94 -16.33
N MET A 336 -17.66 7.00 -16.31
CA MET A 336 -16.23 6.92 -16.61
C MET A 336 -15.49 6.01 -15.60
N LYS A 337 -15.74 6.19 -14.31
CA LYS A 337 -15.18 5.32 -13.25
C LYS A 337 -15.58 3.86 -13.45
N THR A 338 -16.81 3.60 -13.84
CA THR A 338 -17.31 2.25 -14.15
C THR A 338 -16.58 1.62 -15.34
N ILE A 339 -16.39 2.37 -16.42
CA ILE A 339 -15.64 1.90 -17.61
C ILE A 339 -14.20 1.55 -17.25
N PHE A 340 -13.51 2.42 -16.48
CA PHE A 340 -12.15 2.16 -16.04
C PHE A 340 -12.07 0.98 -15.07
N LEU A 341 -13.01 0.87 -14.13
CA LEU A 341 -13.08 -0.27 -13.23
C LEU A 341 -13.28 -1.57 -14.01
N ARG A 342 -14.21 -1.60 -14.96
CA ARG A 342 -14.45 -2.78 -15.80
C ARG A 342 -13.18 -3.20 -16.57
N LYS A 343 -12.46 -2.27 -17.20
CA LYS A 343 -11.19 -2.56 -17.85
C LYS A 343 -10.15 -3.17 -16.91
N ASN A 344 -10.08 -2.67 -15.68
CA ASN A 344 -9.16 -3.20 -14.67
C ASN A 344 -9.60 -4.60 -14.19
N LEU A 345 -10.90 -4.81 -14.01
CA LEU A 345 -11.45 -6.12 -13.66
C LEU A 345 -11.21 -7.16 -14.76
N ASP A 346 -11.36 -6.77 -16.03
CA ASP A 346 -11.09 -7.66 -17.15
C ASP A 346 -9.60 -8.05 -17.23
N LYS A 347 -8.68 -7.11 -16.96
CA LYS A 347 -7.23 -7.39 -16.91
C LYS A 347 -6.85 -8.33 -15.77
N LYS A 348 -7.56 -8.26 -14.64
CA LYS A 348 -7.26 -9.02 -13.41
C LYS A 348 -8.22 -10.20 -13.20
N ARG A 349 -9.02 -10.55 -14.20
CA ARG A 349 -10.12 -11.53 -14.11
C ARG A 349 -9.70 -12.86 -13.51
N ASP A 350 -8.56 -13.39 -13.95
CA ASP A 350 -8.16 -14.75 -13.61
C ASP A 350 -7.23 -14.83 -12.39
N PHE A 351 -6.40 -13.80 -12.19
CA PHE A 351 -5.37 -13.79 -11.13
C PHE A 351 -5.23 -12.40 -10.49
N PRO A 352 -6.16 -11.95 -9.64
CA PRO A 352 -5.98 -10.74 -8.86
C PRO A 352 -4.90 -10.97 -7.79
N MET A 353 -4.07 -9.95 -7.56
CA MET A 353 -3.16 -9.92 -6.42
C MET A 353 -3.88 -9.40 -5.17
N LYS A 354 -3.26 -9.54 -4.00
CA LYS A 354 -3.83 -9.05 -2.72
C LYS A 354 -4.11 -7.56 -2.74
N GLU A 355 -3.19 -6.78 -3.30
CA GLU A 355 -3.31 -5.33 -3.46
C GLU A 355 -4.47 -4.98 -4.40
N ASP A 356 -4.60 -5.71 -5.52
CA ASP A 356 -5.71 -5.57 -6.46
C ASP A 356 -7.05 -5.85 -5.76
N CYS A 357 -7.13 -6.89 -4.93
CA CYS A 357 -8.35 -7.22 -4.19
C CYS A 357 -8.79 -6.07 -3.29
N LYS A 358 -7.89 -5.53 -2.46
CA LYS A 358 -8.23 -4.44 -1.54
C LYS A 358 -8.74 -3.20 -2.28
N GLU A 359 -8.09 -2.83 -3.38
CA GLU A 359 -8.44 -1.64 -4.15
C GLU A 359 -9.70 -1.83 -4.99
N LEU A 360 -9.80 -2.95 -5.73
CA LEU A 360 -10.89 -3.18 -6.67
C LEU A 360 -12.19 -3.57 -5.97
N GLU A 361 -12.13 -4.32 -4.85
CA GLU A 361 -13.33 -4.61 -4.04
C GLU A 361 -13.94 -3.33 -3.47
N GLU A 362 -13.12 -2.39 -3.00
CA GLU A 362 -13.63 -1.10 -2.52
C GLU A 362 -14.27 -0.27 -3.64
N LYS A 363 -13.65 -0.24 -4.82
CA LYS A 363 -14.25 0.41 -6.00
C LYS A 363 -15.55 -0.27 -6.43
N CYS A 364 -15.60 -1.62 -6.41
CA CYS A 364 -16.81 -2.38 -6.66
C CYS A 364 -17.92 -2.02 -5.66
N ARG A 365 -17.60 -1.97 -4.37
CA ARG A 365 -18.55 -1.62 -3.31
C ARG A 365 -19.15 -0.23 -3.48
N ILE A 366 -18.35 0.72 -3.95
CA ILE A 366 -18.80 2.10 -4.16
C ILE A 366 -19.69 2.23 -5.39
N LEU A 367 -19.36 1.55 -6.49
CA LEU A 367 -19.96 1.80 -7.80
C LEU A 367 -21.13 0.85 -8.16
N ARG A 368 -21.22 -0.33 -7.53
CA ARG A 368 -22.18 -1.38 -7.93
C ARG A 368 -23.65 -0.97 -7.78
N GLU A 369 -23.98 -0.11 -6.82
CA GLU A 369 -25.38 0.28 -6.56
C GLU A 369 -25.97 1.12 -7.70
N ASP A 370 -25.14 1.92 -8.37
CA ASP A 370 -25.53 2.81 -9.42
C ASP A 370 -25.10 2.34 -10.82
N SER A 371 -24.42 1.17 -10.92
CA SER A 371 -23.97 0.60 -12.18
C SER A 371 -24.12 -0.92 -12.22
N LYS A 372 -25.13 -1.38 -12.96
CA LYS A 372 -25.38 -2.82 -13.16
C LYS A 372 -24.31 -3.50 -14.01
N ASP A 373 -23.62 -2.75 -14.87
CA ASP A 373 -22.62 -3.30 -15.82
C ASP A 373 -21.40 -3.93 -15.15
N ILE A 374 -21.13 -3.55 -13.90
CA ILE A 374 -19.99 -4.09 -13.12
C ILE A 374 -20.42 -5.13 -12.09
N GLU A 375 -21.70 -5.42 -11.93
CA GLU A 375 -22.20 -6.34 -10.89
C GLU A 375 -21.56 -7.73 -11.03
N TRP A 376 -21.61 -8.32 -12.22
CA TRP A 376 -21.02 -9.63 -12.48
C TRP A 376 -19.49 -9.65 -12.41
N PRO A 377 -18.75 -8.74 -13.04
CA PRO A 377 -17.30 -8.66 -12.88
C PRO A 377 -16.86 -8.48 -11.42
N CYS A 378 -17.57 -7.65 -10.64
CA CYS A 378 -17.29 -7.46 -9.22
C CYS A 378 -17.58 -8.72 -8.38
N HIS A 379 -18.66 -9.44 -8.69
CA HIS A 379 -18.94 -10.72 -8.03
C HIS A 379 -17.83 -11.75 -8.32
N THR A 380 -17.37 -11.82 -9.56
CA THR A 380 -16.27 -12.70 -9.96
C THR A 380 -14.98 -12.34 -9.22
N LEU A 381 -14.65 -11.05 -9.13
CA LEU A 381 -13.50 -10.56 -8.38
C LEU A 381 -13.60 -11.00 -6.90
N ASN A 382 -14.72 -10.73 -6.24
CA ASN A 382 -14.91 -11.09 -4.83
C ASN A 382 -14.67 -12.58 -4.59
N LYS A 383 -15.20 -13.43 -5.48
CA LYS A 383 -15.01 -14.89 -5.40
C LYS A 383 -13.54 -15.30 -5.51
N HIS A 384 -12.76 -14.64 -6.40
CA HIS A 384 -11.33 -14.89 -6.52
C HIS A 384 -10.55 -14.37 -5.33
N CYS A 385 -10.90 -13.19 -4.82
CA CYS A 385 -10.27 -12.60 -3.65
C CYS A 385 -10.56 -13.39 -2.37
N ASP A 386 -11.75 -13.96 -2.20
CA ASP A 386 -12.06 -14.87 -1.08
C ASP A 386 -11.21 -16.14 -1.12
N ARG A 387 -11.01 -16.70 -2.32
CA ARG A 387 -10.10 -17.85 -2.50
C ARG A 387 -8.66 -17.49 -2.17
N LEU A 388 -8.21 -16.33 -2.61
CA LEU A 388 -6.86 -15.85 -2.31
C LEU A 388 -6.64 -15.69 -0.80
N ARG A 389 -7.57 -15.03 -0.10
CA ARG A 389 -7.53 -14.86 1.37
C ARG A 389 -7.51 -16.21 2.10
N SER A 390 -8.33 -17.15 1.66
CA SER A 390 -8.35 -18.50 2.23
C SER A 390 -7.04 -19.25 1.98
N ALA A 391 -6.45 -19.09 0.79
CA ALA A 391 -5.16 -19.69 0.47
C ALA A 391 -4.02 -19.05 1.30
N GLU A 392 -4.01 -17.74 1.51
CA GLU A 392 -3.01 -17.05 2.35
C GLU A 392 -3.07 -17.53 3.81
N GLN A 393 -4.27 -17.66 4.39
CA GLN A 393 -4.43 -18.17 5.75
C GLN A 393 -3.94 -19.62 5.88
N LEU A 394 -4.17 -20.44 4.86
CA LEU A 394 -3.66 -21.81 4.82
C LEU A 394 -2.16 -21.87 4.62
N GLU A 395 -1.59 -21.00 3.79
CA GLU A 395 -0.15 -20.90 3.61
C GLU A 395 0.54 -20.58 4.94
N GLU A 396 0.07 -19.56 5.68
CA GLU A 396 0.59 -19.23 7.01
C GLU A 396 0.57 -20.43 7.93
N ARG A 397 -0.56 -21.13 8.00
CA ARG A 397 -0.71 -22.31 8.84
C ARG A 397 0.22 -23.45 8.43
N PHE A 398 0.38 -23.72 7.13
CA PHE A 398 1.26 -24.77 6.65
C PHE A 398 2.73 -24.44 6.86
N LEU A 399 3.10 -23.17 6.79
CA LEU A 399 4.45 -22.70 7.14
C LEU A 399 4.71 -22.84 8.65
N GLU A 400 3.74 -22.54 9.52
CA GLU A 400 3.83 -22.77 10.97
C GLU A 400 3.94 -24.26 11.31
N GLU A 401 3.18 -25.11 10.62
CA GLU A 401 3.26 -26.57 10.74
C GLU A 401 4.55 -27.15 10.10
N LYS A 402 5.41 -26.31 9.52
CA LYS A 402 6.69 -26.67 8.88
C LYS A 402 6.56 -27.74 7.80
N VAL A 403 5.51 -27.60 6.97
CA VAL A 403 5.29 -28.51 5.84
C VAL A 403 6.48 -28.48 4.89
N GLU A 404 7.04 -29.63 4.59
CA GLU A 404 8.20 -29.75 3.73
C GLU A 404 7.84 -29.48 2.27
N ASP A 405 8.73 -28.72 1.56
CA ASP A 405 8.64 -28.44 0.13
C ASP A 405 7.28 -27.86 -0.31
N LEU A 406 6.74 -26.95 0.49
CA LEU A 406 5.41 -26.36 0.25
C LEU A 406 5.34 -25.56 -1.07
N GLY A 407 6.49 -25.14 -1.61
CA GLY A 407 6.60 -24.55 -2.96
C GLY A 407 6.30 -25.54 -4.09
N ASN A 408 6.12 -26.83 -3.79
CA ASN A 408 5.72 -27.86 -4.74
C ASN A 408 4.21 -28.13 -4.61
N PHE A 409 3.50 -28.06 -5.72
CA PHE A 409 2.08 -28.34 -5.80
C PHE A 409 1.68 -29.68 -5.15
N SER A 410 2.43 -30.75 -5.42
CA SER A 410 2.13 -32.08 -4.91
C SER A 410 2.21 -32.18 -3.38
N SER A 411 3.18 -31.47 -2.76
CA SER A 411 3.33 -31.42 -1.31
C SER A 411 2.15 -30.70 -0.64
N CYS A 412 1.73 -29.56 -1.21
CA CYS A 412 0.55 -28.85 -0.77
C CYS A 412 -0.71 -29.70 -0.93
N ALA A 413 -0.92 -30.32 -2.08
CA ALA A 413 -2.11 -31.11 -2.37
C ALA A 413 -2.24 -32.30 -1.40
N LYS A 414 -1.15 -33.02 -1.14
CA LYS A 414 -1.11 -34.11 -0.17
C LYS A 414 -1.49 -33.64 1.23
N LYS A 415 -0.91 -32.53 1.69
CA LYS A 415 -1.21 -31.96 3.01
C LYS A 415 -2.67 -31.48 3.10
N LEU A 416 -3.15 -30.77 2.07
CA LEU A 416 -4.53 -30.26 2.04
C LEU A 416 -5.55 -31.40 2.05
N THR A 417 -5.35 -32.46 1.25
CA THR A 417 -6.25 -33.63 1.21
C THR A 417 -6.36 -34.28 2.58
N THR A 418 -5.27 -34.49 3.30
CA THR A 418 -5.31 -35.10 4.64
C THR A 418 -6.05 -34.28 5.68
N GLN A 419 -6.14 -32.96 5.51
CA GLN A 419 -6.82 -32.09 6.46
C GLN A 419 -8.27 -31.78 6.06
N CYS A 420 -8.59 -31.87 4.78
CA CYS A 420 -9.93 -31.51 4.27
C CYS A 420 -11.05 -32.38 4.84
N ASP A 421 -10.82 -33.67 5.08
CA ASP A 421 -11.79 -34.55 5.69
C ASP A 421 -12.21 -34.08 7.09
N ASN A 422 -11.27 -33.60 7.87
CA ASN A 422 -11.54 -33.05 9.20
C ASN A 422 -12.22 -31.69 9.15
N TRP A 423 -11.81 -30.81 8.22
CA TRP A 423 -12.33 -29.45 8.12
C TRP A 423 -13.74 -29.40 7.54
N THR A 424 -14.05 -30.24 6.56
CA THR A 424 -15.40 -30.34 5.99
C THR A 424 -16.40 -30.85 7.02
N ARG A 425 -16.03 -31.84 7.83
CA ARG A 425 -16.88 -32.35 8.91
C ARG A 425 -17.14 -31.30 10.00
N ARG A 426 -16.17 -30.44 10.29
CA ARG A 426 -16.25 -29.40 11.34
C ARG A 426 -16.77 -28.06 10.82
N ARG A 427 -17.22 -27.95 9.56
CA ARG A 427 -17.65 -26.68 8.92
C ARG A 427 -16.63 -25.56 9.10
N SER A 428 -15.35 -25.87 8.93
CA SER A 428 -14.25 -24.90 9.05
C SER A 428 -14.32 -23.81 7.99
N SER A 429 -13.78 -22.63 8.29
CA SER A 429 -13.55 -21.53 7.32
C SER A 429 -12.75 -21.97 6.10
N PHE A 430 -11.97 -23.05 6.20
CA PHE A 430 -11.18 -23.63 5.11
C PHE A 430 -11.97 -24.60 4.19
N THR A 431 -13.25 -24.82 4.42
CA THR A 431 -14.08 -25.69 3.56
C THR A 431 -14.06 -25.26 2.09
N LEU A 432 -14.05 -23.94 1.81
CA LEU A 432 -13.93 -23.43 0.43
C LEU A 432 -12.60 -23.81 -0.24
N ALA A 433 -11.50 -23.80 0.50
CA ALA A 433 -10.22 -24.26 0.01
C ALA A 433 -10.21 -25.74 -0.33
N CYS A 434 -10.94 -26.54 0.44
CA CYS A 434 -11.10 -27.97 0.20
C CYS A 434 -11.94 -28.28 -1.06
N ILE A 435 -12.94 -27.47 -1.36
CA ILE A 435 -13.74 -27.61 -2.58
C ILE A 435 -12.90 -27.31 -3.85
N ALA A 436 -11.94 -26.39 -3.75
CA ALA A 436 -11.09 -25.96 -4.87
C ALA A 436 -9.61 -26.27 -4.61
N GLN A 437 -9.28 -27.49 -4.16
CA GLN A 437 -7.92 -27.88 -3.73
C GLN A 437 -6.84 -27.56 -4.75
N ASN A 438 -7.07 -27.87 -6.04
CA ASN A 438 -6.09 -27.62 -7.09
C ASN A 438 -5.75 -26.13 -7.25
N ILE A 439 -6.75 -25.27 -7.22
CA ILE A 439 -6.54 -23.82 -7.34
C ILE A 439 -5.85 -23.28 -6.08
N THR A 440 -6.31 -23.71 -4.91
CA THR A 440 -5.74 -23.30 -3.62
C THR A 440 -4.26 -23.69 -3.51
N CYS A 441 -3.93 -24.94 -3.83
CA CYS A 441 -2.54 -25.39 -3.78
C CYS A 441 -1.66 -24.78 -4.88
N LYS A 442 -2.21 -24.43 -6.04
CA LYS A 442 -1.47 -23.65 -7.06
C LYS A 442 -1.10 -22.27 -6.54
N ILE A 443 -2.05 -21.57 -5.90
CA ILE A 443 -1.82 -20.23 -5.30
C ILE A 443 -0.74 -20.34 -4.20
N ILE A 444 -0.87 -21.29 -3.27
CA ILE A 444 0.07 -21.47 -2.16
C ILE A 444 1.47 -21.82 -2.68
N ALA A 445 1.59 -22.77 -3.59
CA ALA A 445 2.88 -23.21 -4.12
C ALA A 445 3.60 -22.08 -4.87
N GLU A 446 2.90 -21.32 -5.71
CA GLU A 446 3.46 -20.18 -6.42
C GLU A 446 3.88 -19.06 -5.46
N SER A 447 3.05 -18.74 -4.45
CA SER A 447 3.36 -17.76 -3.41
C SER A 447 4.60 -18.16 -2.62
N VAL A 448 4.65 -19.38 -2.09
CA VAL A 448 5.79 -19.88 -1.31
C VAL A 448 7.05 -19.94 -2.15
N LYS A 449 6.97 -20.39 -3.41
CA LYS A 449 8.12 -20.42 -4.33
C LYS A 449 8.67 -19.01 -4.58
N SER A 450 7.79 -18.02 -4.80
CA SER A 450 8.18 -16.62 -4.95
C SER A 450 8.87 -16.09 -3.69
N LYS A 451 8.30 -16.33 -2.51
CA LYS A 451 8.87 -15.91 -1.21
C LYS A 451 10.21 -16.59 -0.94
N CYS A 452 10.35 -17.90 -1.24
CA CYS A 452 11.62 -18.63 -1.14
C CYS A 452 12.71 -18.00 -2.02
N ASN A 453 12.38 -17.66 -3.28
CA ASN A 453 13.33 -17.06 -4.21
C ASN A 453 13.80 -15.69 -3.74
N ILE A 454 12.87 -14.84 -3.27
CA ILE A 454 13.19 -13.49 -2.79
C ILE A 454 14.02 -13.57 -1.51
N LEU A 455 13.57 -14.34 -0.53
CA LEU A 455 14.27 -14.55 0.73
C LEU A 455 15.67 -15.16 0.50
N GLY A 456 15.80 -16.09 -0.44
CA GLY A 456 17.07 -16.71 -0.81
C GLY A 456 18.08 -15.70 -1.36
N LYS A 457 17.64 -14.72 -2.16
CA LYS A 457 18.51 -13.64 -2.66
C LYS A 457 19.09 -12.80 -1.51
N TYR A 458 18.27 -12.45 -0.52
CA TYR A 458 18.74 -11.68 0.64
C TYR A 458 19.67 -12.50 1.54
N ILE A 459 19.28 -13.72 1.89
CA ILE A 459 20.05 -14.58 2.79
C ILE A 459 21.41 -14.96 2.20
N LYS A 460 21.50 -15.14 0.88
CA LYS A 460 22.76 -15.44 0.17
C LYS A 460 23.59 -14.18 -0.10
N SER A 461 23.09 -12.98 0.20
CA SER A 461 23.85 -11.76 -0.03
C SER A 461 25.00 -11.62 0.96
N SER A 462 26.19 -11.22 0.46
CA SER A 462 27.38 -10.99 1.27
C SER A 462 27.16 -9.92 2.35
N SER A 463 26.30 -8.93 2.10
CA SER A 463 25.98 -7.86 3.05
C SER A 463 25.32 -8.40 4.32
N VAL A 464 24.32 -9.27 4.18
CA VAL A 464 23.60 -9.85 5.32
C VAL A 464 24.49 -10.79 6.14
N MET A 465 25.32 -11.60 5.48
CA MET A 465 26.28 -12.44 6.17
C MET A 465 27.34 -11.64 6.93
N ASN A 466 27.82 -10.55 6.36
CA ASN A 466 28.77 -9.66 7.03
C ASN A 466 28.16 -8.98 8.26
N GLU A 467 26.89 -8.56 8.20
CA GLU A 467 26.18 -8.02 9.34
C GLU A 467 26.05 -9.03 10.51
N ILE A 468 25.79 -10.31 10.21
CA ILE A 468 25.69 -11.36 11.23
C ILE A 468 27.04 -11.71 11.84
N LYS A 469 28.13 -11.60 11.08
CA LYS A 469 29.50 -11.83 11.60
C LYS A 469 30.03 -10.63 12.38
N ASN A 470 29.49 -9.44 12.15
CA ASN A 470 29.91 -8.21 12.84
C ASN A 470 29.26 -8.11 14.23
N LYS A 471 30.11 -8.01 15.30
CA LYS A 471 29.64 -7.94 16.69
C LYS A 471 28.62 -6.82 16.96
N ALA A 472 28.75 -5.66 16.29
CA ALA A 472 27.89 -4.50 16.50
C ALA A 472 26.48 -4.67 15.93
N THR A 473 26.33 -5.41 14.81
CA THR A 473 25.07 -5.59 14.09
C THR A 473 24.47 -7.00 14.30
N LYS A 474 25.25 -7.93 14.84
CA LYS A 474 24.88 -9.35 15.01
C LYS A 474 23.52 -9.55 15.69
N GLU A 475 23.30 -8.87 16.82
CA GLU A 475 22.05 -9.03 17.57
C GLU A 475 20.83 -8.57 16.78
N THR A 476 20.94 -7.43 16.12
CA THR A 476 19.85 -6.86 15.29
C THR A 476 19.57 -7.76 14.09
N SER A 477 20.60 -8.21 13.40
CA SER A 477 20.48 -9.07 12.21
C SER A 477 19.97 -10.47 12.57
N CYS A 478 20.43 -11.06 13.69
CA CYS A 478 19.89 -12.33 14.18
C CYS A 478 18.39 -12.20 14.54
N ASN A 479 18.00 -11.14 15.24
CA ASN A 479 16.59 -10.89 15.59
C ASN A 479 15.70 -10.78 14.36
N PHE A 480 16.23 -10.18 13.29
CA PHE A 480 15.48 -9.97 12.07
C PHE A 480 15.37 -11.24 11.22
N TRP A 481 16.49 -11.93 10.95
CA TRP A 481 16.54 -13.01 9.95
C TRP A 481 16.14 -14.39 10.48
N ILE A 482 16.38 -14.69 11.76
CA ILE A 482 16.08 -16.01 12.32
C ILE A 482 14.60 -16.40 12.24
N PRO A 483 13.63 -15.50 12.52
CA PRO A 483 12.21 -15.83 12.36
C PRO A 483 11.85 -16.29 10.95
N TYR A 484 12.40 -15.63 9.92
CA TYR A 484 12.17 -16.04 8.52
C TYR A 484 12.80 -17.39 8.21
N CYS A 485 14.03 -17.65 8.69
CA CYS A 485 14.64 -18.95 8.56
C CYS A 485 13.84 -20.05 9.28
N ASP A 486 13.30 -19.78 10.45
CA ASP A 486 12.49 -20.76 11.20
C ASP A 486 11.18 -21.08 10.50
N GLN A 487 10.56 -20.08 9.88
CA GLN A 487 9.30 -20.24 9.18
C GLN A 487 9.45 -20.90 7.81
N PHE A 488 10.47 -20.52 7.02
CA PHE A 488 10.56 -20.91 5.62
C PHE A 488 11.54 -22.05 5.33
N MET A 489 12.49 -22.35 6.23
CA MET A 489 13.55 -23.32 5.95
C MET A 489 13.03 -24.72 5.57
N SER A 490 11.95 -25.20 6.18
CA SER A 490 11.37 -26.51 5.87
C SER A 490 10.70 -26.53 4.50
N SER A 491 10.06 -25.45 4.12
CA SER A 491 9.31 -25.30 2.87
C SER A 491 10.19 -24.89 1.69
N CYS A 492 11.37 -24.30 1.94
CA CYS A 492 12.29 -23.79 0.92
C CYS A 492 13.59 -24.58 0.93
N LYS A 493 13.73 -25.57 0.06
CA LYS A 493 14.96 -26.40 -0.04
C LYS A 493 16.21 -25.57 -0.27
N ASP A 494 16.13 -24.55 -1.11
CA ASP A 494 17.25 -23.66 -1.44
C ASP A 494 17.77 -22.84 -0.26
N LEU A 495 17.00 -22.71 0.83
CA LEU A 495 17.43 -22.06 2.06
C LEU A 495 18.16 -23.01 3.01
N GLN A 496 18.01 -24.33 2.81
CA GLN A 496 18.67 -25.35 3.65
C GLN A 496 20.12 -25.56 3.25
N ASP A 497 20.39 -25.63 1.96
CA ASP A 497 21.69 -26.00 1.37
C ASP A 497 22.18 -24.90 0.42
N ALA A 498 22.81 -23.88 0.97
CA ALA A 498 23.63 -23.01 0.17
C ALA A 498 25.04 -23.60 0.09
N GLY A 499 25.37 -24.22 -1.03
CA GLY A 499 26.70 -24.72 -1.29
C GLY A 499 27.76 -23.65 -1.04
N GLY A 500 28.41 -23.73 0.10
CA GLY A 500 29.63 -23.02 0.42
C GLY A 500 29.54 -21.66 1.12
N ASN A 501 28.55 -20.83 0.91
CA ASN A 501 28.50 -19.49 1.53
C ASN A 501 27.08 -19.01 1.82
N GLY A 502 26.67 -19.23 3.06
CA GLY A 502 25.49 -18.59 3.61
C GLY A 502 24.15 -19.31 3.33
N GLY A 503 23.45 -19.65 4.36
CA GLY A 503 22.11 -20.21 4.35
C GLY A 503 21.55 -20.21 5.75
N CYS A 504 20.28 -20.56 5.90
CA CYS A 504 19.62 -20.57 7.21
C CYS A 504 20.33 -21.48 8.25
N LYS A 505 21.02 -22.55 7.83
CA LYS A 505 21.82 -23.37 8.73
C LYS A 505 23.01 -22.60 9.30
N GLU A 506 23.73 -21.84 8.47
CA GLU A 506 24.87 -21.02 8.92
C GLU A 506 24.39 -19.87 9.82
N PHE A 507 23.27 -19.21 9.45
CA PHE A 507 22.63 -18.22 10.31
C PHE A 507 22.30 -18.77 11.69
N LYS A 508 21.68 -19.93 11.78
CA LYS A 508 21.35 -20.58 13.06
C LYS A 508 22.60 -20.92 13.86
N LYS A 509 23.69 -21.33 13.20
CA LYS A 509 24.95 -21.60 13.84
C LYS A 509 25.57 -20.33 14.44
N GLU A 510 25.67 -19.28 13.64
CA GLU A 510 26.21 -17.99 14.08
C GLU A 510 25.36 -17.33 15.17
N CYS A 511 24.03 -17.43 15.07
CA CYS A 511 23.08 -16.83 16.01
C CYS A 511 22.74 -17.73 17.21
N LYS A 512 23.36 -18.91 17.37
CA LYS A 512 22.98 -19.92 18.38
C LYS A 512 22.93 -19.37 19.82
N ALA A 513 23.92 -18.60 20.20
CA ALA A 513 23.95 -17.99 21.55
C ALA A 513 22.82 -17.00 21.74
N PHE A 514 22.50 -16.23 20.70
CA PHE A 514 21.42 -15.27 20.68
C PHE A 514 20.04 -15.93 20.74
N ILE A 515 19.83 -17.01 19.97
CA ILE A 515 18.57 -17.78 19.97
C ILE A 515 18.30 -18.33 21.37
N LYS A 516 19.31 -18.94 22.02
CA LYS A 516 19.18 -19.45 23.39
C LYS A 516 18.81 -18.36 24.39
N ARG A 517 19.46 -17.17 24.27
CA ARG A 517 19.15 -16.04 25.14
C ARG A 517 17.71 -15.52 24.92
N LYS A 518 17.25 -15.46 23.66
CA LYS A 518 15.88 -15.04 23.32
C LYS A 518 14.84 -16.00 23.87
N GLU A 519 15.05 -17.31 23.75
CA GLU A 519 14.18 -18.33 24.33
C GLU A 519 14.06 -18.19 25.86
N LEU A 520 15.17 -17.82 26.53
CA LEU A 520 15.15 -17.55 27.96
C LEU A 520 14.43 -16.26 28.28
N GLU A 521 14.63 -15.19 27.49
CA GLU A 521 13.92 -13.92 27.64
C GLU A 521 12.40 -14.10 27.46
N GLU A 522 11.95 -14.92 26.51
CA GLU A 522 10.52 -15.25 26.32
C GLU A 522 9.94 -16.01 27.52
N LYS A 523 10.65 -16.96 28.09
CA LYS A 523 10.23 -17.63 29.33
C LYS A 523 10.15 -16.66 30.51
N VAL A 524 11.10 -15.74 30.61
CA VAL A 524 11.07 -14.71 31.66
C VAL A 524 9.89 -13.74 31.47
N ILE A 525 9.50 -13.42 30.23
CA ILE A 525 8.28 -12.64 29.96
C ILE A 525 7.05 -13.38 30.49
N ASP A 526 6.96 -14.69 30.31
CA ASP A 526 5.83 -15.48 30.84
C ASP A 526 5.80 -15.47 32.37
N GLU A 527 6.95 -15.59 33.03
CA GLU A 527 7.05 -15.52 34.49
C GLU A 527 6.75 -14.11 35.03
N LEU A 528 7.16 -13.05 34.32
CA LEU A 528 6.93 -11.68 34.71
C LEU A 528 5.54 -11.14 34.30
N LYS A 529 4.62 -11.99 33.88
CA LYS A 529 3.28 -11.64 33.43
C LYS A 529 2.57 -10.67 34.41
N GLY A 530 2.03 -9.55 33.90
CA GLY A 530 1.38 -8.52 34.70
C GLY A 530 2.34 -7.47 35.29
N ASN A 531 3.65 -7.73 35.34
CA ASN A 531 4.65 -6.83 35.93
C ASN A 531 5.57 -6.14 34.91
N LEU A 532 5.24 -6.20 33.62
CA LEU A 532 6.01 -5.58 32.54
C LEU A 532 5.44 -4.24 32.06
N LYS A 533 4.68 -3.54 32.92
CA LYS A 533 4.08 -2.23 32.63
C LYS A 533 5.12 -1.12 32.65
N THR A 534 6.00 -1.15 33.63
CA THR A 534 7.07 -0.17 33.82
C THR A 534 8.41 -0.87 34.09
N GLU A 535 9.52 -0.18 33.85
CA GLU A 535 10.85 -0.69 34.10
C GLU A 535 11.05 -0.98 35.62
N GLN A 536 10.45 -0.17 36.48
CA GLN A 536 10.55 -0.31 37.95
C GLN A 536 9.85 -1.59 38.42
N THR A 537 8.59 -1.82 38.04
CA THR A 537 7.84 -3.04 38.41
C THR A 537 8.50 -4.31 37.88
N CYS A 538 9.03 -4.25 36.64
CA CYS A 538 9.81 -5.35 36.10
C CYS A 538 11.05 -5.64 36.93
N LYS A 539 11.83 -4.61 37.30
CA LYS A 539 13.07 -4.76 38.07
C LYS A 539 12.82 -5.35 39.48
N GLU A 540 11.81 -4.86 40.18
CA GLU A 540 11.42 -5.38 41.48
C GLU A 540 11.04 -6.86 41.42
N THR A 541 10.24 -7.24 40.43
CA THR A 541 9.83 -8.62 40.24
C THR A 541 10.98 -9.50 39.76
N LEU A 542 11.79 -9.03 38.80
CA LEU A 542 12.96 -9.74 38.28
C LEU A 542 13.98 -10.00 39.43
N ASN A 543 14.18 -9.04 40.37
CA ASN A 543 15.07 -9.23 41.49
C ASN A 543 14.62 -10.38 42.39
N LYS A 544 13.32 -10.55 42.64
CA LYS A 544 12.76 -11.68 43.39
C LYS A 544 13.05 -13.00 42.68
N TYR A 545 12.79 -13.07 41.38
CA TYR A 545 13.06 -14.27 40.59
C TYR A 545 14.56 -14.58 40.47
N CYS A 546 15.41 -13.58 40.26
CA CYS A 546 16.85 -13.78 40.18
C CYS A 546 17.43 -14.35 41.51
N THR A 547 16.84 -14.02 42.68
CA THR A 547 17.21 -14.65 43.95
C THR A 547 16.84 -16.12 43.96
N GLN A 548 15.69 -16.49 43.44
CA GLN A 548 15.25 -17.89 43.33
C GLN A 548 16.06 -18.68 42.29
N TRP A 549 16.46 -18.02 41.18
CA TRP A 549 17.18 -18.65 40.06
C TRP A 549 18.70 -18.76 40.28
N LYS A 550 19.24 -18.31 41.41
CA LYS A 550 20.68 -18.39 41.70
C LYS A 550 21.25 -19.82 41.50
N ASN A 551 20.46 -20.84 41.77
CA ASN A 551 20.83 -22.24 41.58
C ASN A 551 20.50 -22.80 40.19
N SER A 552 19.87 -22.03 39.32
CA SER A 552 19.51 -22.45 37.96
C SER A 552 20.51 -21.90 36.96
N THR A 553 21.39 -22.80 36.49
CA THR A 553 22.40 -22.46 35.46
C THR A 553 21.84 -21.82 34.18
N LYS A 554 20.56 -22.07 33.86
CA LYS A 554 19.93 -21.56 32.63
C LYS A 554 19.52 -20.09 32.75
N PHE A 555 18.88 -19.68 33.86
CA PHE A 555 18.36 -18.33 34.05
C PHE A 555 19.37 -17.37 34.68
N ASN A 556 20.39 -17.88 35.31
CA ASN A 556 21.42 -17.07 35.91
C ASN A 556 22.14 -16.14 34.94
N ILE A 557 22.26 -16.56 33.67
CA ILE A 557 22.83 -15.76 32.56
C ILE A 557 22.08 -14.45 32.34
N LEU A 558 20.78 -14.39 32.65
CA LEU A 558 19.97 -13.17 32.53
C LEU A 558 20.02 -12.27 33.75
N CYS A 559 20.45 -12.81 34.86
CA CYS A 559 20.51 -12.11 36.16
C CYS A 559 21.89 -11.53 36.48
N THR A 560 22.95 -12.09 35.86
CA THR A 560 24.35 -11.74 36.13
C THR A 560 25.08 -11.34 34.86
N ASP A 561 26.04 -10.43 34.98
CA ASP A 561 26.93 -10.09 33.87
C ASP A 561 28.06 -11.13 33.78
N THR A 562 28.05 -11.93 32.72
CA THR A 562 29.05 -12.95 32.46
C THR A 562 30.43 -12.37 32.06
N THR A 563 30.51 -11.05 31.84
CA THR A 563 31.75 -10.38 31.41
C THR A 563 32.50 -9.72 32.53
N ASN A 564 32.00 -9.77 33.76
CA ASN A 564 32.55 -9.12 34.97
C ASN A 564 32.80 -7.60 34.83
N SER A 565 32.26 -6.96 33.80
CA SER A 565 32.52 -5.55 33.49
C SER A 565 31.40 -4.60 33.98
N ARG A 566 30.24 -5.13 34.37
CA ARG A 566 29.09 -4.36 34.80
C ARG A 566 28.49 -4.92 36.11
N ASN A 567 27.90 -4.04 36.87
CA ASN A 567 27.16 -4.42 38.07
C ASN A 567 25.88 -5.21 37.68
N ASP A 568 25.59 -6.33 38.35
CA ASP A 568 24.37 -7.15 38.09
C ASP A 568 23.07 -6.33 38.09
N ASN A 569 23.06 -5.25 38.87
CA ASN A 569 21.92 -4.34 38.95
C ASN A 569 21.68 -3.57 37.62
N ASP A 570 22.74 -3.23 36.90
CA ASP A 570 22.66 -2.56 35.62
C ASP A 570 22.23 -3.54 34.49
N THR A 571 22.71 -4.78 34.58
CA THR A 571 22.29 -5.85 33.63
C THR A 571 20.79 -6.13 33.74
N ARG A 572 20.23 -6.20 34.94
CA ARG A 572 18.79 -6.37 35.20
C ARG A 572 17.98 -5.18 34.73
N LYS A 573 18.50 -3.97 34.94
CA LYS A 573 17.86 -2.73 34.48
C LYS A 573 17.77 -2.70 32.94
N GLU A 574 18.87 -3.03 32.24
CA GLU A 574 18.89 -3.11 30.77
C GLU A 574 17.94 -4.18 30.24
N LEU A 575 17.92 -5.36 30.88
CA LEU A 575 16.98 -6.42 30.52
C LEU A 575 15.54 -5.95 30.67
N CYS A 576 15.16 -5.36 31.81
CA CYS A 576 13.82 -4.85 32.02
C CYS A 576 13.44 -3.76 31.03
N LYS A 577 14.34 -2.82 30.73
CA LYS A 577 14.12 -1.81 29.68
C LYS A 577 13.82 -2.45 28.33
N LYS A 578 14.56 -3.50 27.96
CA LYS A 578 14.35 -4.27 26.74
C LYS A 578 12.99 -4.99 26.74
N LEU A 579 12.65 -5.69 27.83
CA LEU A 579 11.41 -6.46 27.94
C LEU A 579 10.16 -5.56 27.92
N VAL A 580 10.17 -4.47 28.69
CA VAL A 580 9.07 -3.49 28.72
C VAL A 580 8.86 -2.86 27.34
N LYS A 581 9.95 -2.51 26.64
CA LYS A 581 9.87 -1.99 25.27
C LYS A 581 9.30 -3.03 24.28
N GLN A 582 9.69 -4.30 24.39
CA GLN A 582 9.17 -5.38 23.55
C GLN A 582 7.68 -5.62 23.78
N ILE A 583 7.25 -5.68 25.05
CA ILE A 583 5.84 -5.85 25.40
C ILE A 583 5.02 -4.63 24.96
N GLY A 584 5.50 -3.41 25.18
CA GLY A 584 4.86 -2.20 24.71
C GLY A 584 4.60 -2.20 23.20
N LYS A 585 5.59 -2.64 22.39
CA LYS A 585 5.43 -2.80 20.95
C LYS A 585 4.39 -3.88 20.59
N LYS A 586 4.44 -5.06 21.25
CA LYS A 586 3.46 -6.13 21.04
C LYS A 586 2.04 -5.68 21.41
N CYS A 587 1.87 -4.96 22.52
CA CYS A 587 0.56 -4.42 22.94
C CYS A 587 0.01 -3.38 21.97
N SER A 588 0.86 -2.46 21.48
CA SER A 588 0.45 -1.46 20.48
C SER A 588 0.03 -2.12 19.15
N LYS A 589 0.81 -3.12 18.70
CA LYS A 589 0.47 -3.88 17.51
C LYS A 589 -0.85 -4.63 17.69
N LEU A 590 -1.02 -5.34 18.80
CA LEU A 590 -2.27 -6.09 19.10
C LEU A 590 -3.48 -5.16 19.14
N LYS A 591 -3.34 -3.95 19.70
CA LYS A 591 -4.41 -2.95 19.73
C LYS A 591 -4.81 -2.56 18.30
N ASN A 592 -3.84 -2.24 17.45
CA ASN A 592 -4.09 -1.87 16.06
C ASN A 592 -4.75 -3.03 15.27
N ASP A 593 -4.24 -4.25 15.44
CA ASP A 593 -4.78 -5.45 14.80
C ASP A 593 -6.25 -5.69 15.22
N VAL A 594 -6.57 -5.51 16.51
CA VAL A 594 -7.95 -5.62 17.03
C VAL A 594 -8.85 -4.52 16.47
N GLU A 595 -8.38 -3.28 16.37
CA GLU A 595 -9.15 -2.17 15.79
C GLU A 595 -9.41 -2.39 14.29
N GLU A 596 -8.42 -2.90 13.53
CA GLU A 596 -8.60 -3.26 12.12
C GLU A 596 -9.60 -4.41 11.95
N MET A 597 -9.49 -5.47 12.76
CA MET A 597 -10.42 -6.59 12.74
C MET A 597 -11.86 -6.15 13.11
N LYS A 598 -12.01 -5.26 14.08
CA LYS A 598 -13.30 -4.69 14.44
C LYS A 598 -13.91 -3.92 13.27
N ALA A 599 -13.12 -3.04 12.63
CA ALA A 599 -13.58 -2.28 11.48
C ALA A 599 -13.95 -3.18 10.29
N GLU A 600 -13.24 -4.29 10.09
CA GLU A 600 -13.56 -5.28 9.06
C GLU A 600 -14.86 -6.04 9.38
N LEU A 601 -15.05 -6.45 10.62
CA LEU A 601 -16.29 -7.10 11.07
C LEU A 601 -17.50 -6.19 10.94
N GLU A 602 -17.37 -4.91 11.28
CA GLU A 602 -18.44 -3.92 11.10
C GLU A 602 -18.80 -3.74 9.62
N ARG A 603 -17.81 -3.74 8.72
CA ARG A 603 -18.05 -3.71 7.26
C ARG A 603 -18.78 -4.97 6.80
N LYS A 604 -18.31 -6.16 7.19
CA LYS A 604 -18.96 -7.43 6.83
C LYS A 604 -20.38 -7.54 7.38
N LYS A 605 -20.61 -7.02 8.58
CA LYS A 605 -21.96 -6.94 9.15
C LYS A 605 -22.89 -6.08 8.30
N LYS A 606 -22.47 -4.90 7.88
CA LYS A 606 -23.24 -4.03 6.99
C LYS A 606 -23.53 -4.68 5.64
N ASP A 607 -22.54 -5.31 5.03
CA ASP A 607 -22.70 -6.04 3.77
C ASP A 607 -23.70 -7.20 3.92
N TYR A 608 -23.65 -7.93 5.05
CA TYR A 608 -24.59 -9.00 5.35
C TYR A 608 -26.02 -8.47 5.53
N GLU A 609 -26.21 -7.39 6.29
CA GLU A 609 -27.52 -6.75 6.50
C GLU A 609 -28.13 -6.27 5.17
N GLU A 610 -27.31 -5.71 4.28
CA GLU A 610 -27.74 -5.29 2.95
C GLU A 610 -28.15 -6.48 2.07
N ILE A 611 -27.35 -7.55 2.05
CA ILE A 611 -27.68 -8.79 1.30
C ILE A 611 -28.96 -9.43 1.86
N LYS A 612 -29.09 -9.46 3.19
CA LYS A 612 -30.27 -9.98 3.86
C LYS A 612 -31.51 -9.20 3.46
N LYS A 613 -31.45 -7.87 3.46
CA LYS A 613 -32.60 -7.01 3.05
C LYS A 613 -32.98 -7.26 1.60
N LYS A 614 -32.01 -7.34 0.67
CA LYS A 614 -32.27 -7.66 -0.74
C LYS A 614 -32.90 -9.06 -0.92
N ALA A 615 -32.45 -10.03 -0.12
CA ALA A 615 -33.03 -11.37 -0.16
C ALA A 615 -34.49 -11.38 0.40
N GLU A 616 -34.76 -10.58 1.41
CA GLU A 616 -36.11 -10.41 1.96
C GLU A 616 -37.04 -9.73 0.94
N GLU A 617 -36.59 -8.65 0.30
CA GLU A 617 -37.32 -7.97 -0.79
C GLU A 617 -37.60 -8.92 -1.97
N ALA A 618 -36.60 -9.69 -2.40
CA ALA A 618 -36.77 -10.67 -3.48
C ALA A 618 -37.76 -11.80 -3.09
N MET A 619 -37.78 -12.21 -1.81
CA MET A 619 -38.77 -13.18 -1.31
C MET A 619 -40.18 -12.60 -1.28
N GLU A 620 -40.34 -11.32 -0.91
CA GLU A 620 -41.64 -10.64 -0.93
C GLU A 620 -42.18 -10.53 -2.37
N ASP A 621 -41.32 -10.14 -3.31
CA ASP A 621 -41.66 -10.08 -4.74
C ASP A 621 -42.02 -11.45 -5.30
N ALA A 622 -41.27 -12.50 -4.96
CA ALA A 622 -41.60 -13.87 -5.36
C ALA A 622 -42.94 -14.34 -4.76
N ASN A 623 -43.23 -14.01 -3.50
CA ASN A 623 -44.51 -14.33 -2.87
C ASN A 623 -45.66 -13.56 -3.51
N LEU A 624 -45.44 -12.30 -3.90
CA LEU A 624 -46.45 -11.50 -4.63
C LEU A 624 -46.78 -12.12 -5.98
N VAL A 625 -45.77 -12.56 -6.74
CA VAL A 625 -45.96 -13.26 -8.01
C VAL A 625 -46.70 -14.58 -7.81
N LEU A 626 -46.29 -15.38 -6.82
CA LEU A 626 -46.99 -16.64 -6.48
C LEU A 626 -48.45 -16.44 -6.04
N SER A 627 -48.73 -15.34 -5.33
CA SER A 627 -50.12 -15.01 -4.95
C SER A 627 -50.99 -14.64 -6.15
N LYS A 628 -50.41 -14.02 -7.18
CA LYS A 628 -51.09 -13.71 -8.44
C LYS A 628 -51.30 -14.94 -9.31
N ILE A 629 -50.40 -15.91 -9.26
CA ILE A 629 -50.52 -17.20 -10.00
C ILE A 629 -51.56 -18.14 -9.32
N LYS A 630 -51.73 -18.05 -8.00
CA LYS A 630 -52.69 -18.87 -7.26
C LYS A 630 -54.16 -18.40 -7.32
N LYS A 631 -54.47 -17.42 -8.14
CA LYS A 631 -55.83 -16.96 -8.46
C LYS A 631 -56.16 -17.09 -9.95
N PRO A 632 -56.19 -18.28 -10.54
CA PRO A 632 -57.01 -18.50 -11.71
C PRO A 632 -58.20 -19.39 -11.33
N ASP A 633 -59.35 -19.09 -11.90
CA ASP A 633 -60.51 -19.92 -11.83
C ASP A 633 -60.21 -21.39 -12.15
N ASN A 634 -60.68 -22.29 -11.28
CA ASN A 634 -60.39 -23.72 -11.26
C ASN A 634 -60.93 -24.51 -12.46
N LYS A 635 -60.97 -23.99 -13.70
CA LYS A 635 -61.54 -24.71 -14.85
C LYS A 635 -60.63 -24.89 -16.09
N LEU A 636 -59.36 -24.41 -16.04
CA LEU A 636 -58.48 -24.49 -17.24
C LEU A 636 -57.10 -25.10 -16.98
N VAL A 637 -56.84 -25.70 -15.81
CA VAL A 637 -55.48 -26.20 -15.48
C VAL A 637 -55.34 -27.72 -15.66
N ASP A 638 -56.41 -28.47 -15.84
CA ASP A 638 -56.31 -29.92 -15.97
C ASP A 638 -55.94 -30.46 -17.36
N GLU A 639 -55.84 -29.58 -18.40
CA GLU A 639 -55.53 -30.05 -19.77
C GLU A 639 -54.17 -29.62 -20.34
N ALA A 640 -53.31 -28.93 -19.64
CA ALA A 640 -52.13 -28.31 -20.23
C ALA A 640 -50.77 -28.56 -19.54
N VAL A 641 -50.58 -29.62 -18.79
CA VAL A 641 -49.22 -29.94 -18.26
C VAL A 641 -48.90 -31.42 -18.40
N PRO A 642 -48.32 -31.84 -19.52
CA PRO A 642 -47.49 -33.02 -19.54
C PRO A 642 -46.04 -32.62 -19.21
N ASN A 643 -45.49 -33.21 -18.13
CA ASN A 643 -44.06 -33.29 -17.80
C ASN A 643 -43.34 -32.02 -17.35
N VAL A 644 -43.50 -31.64 -16.08
CA VAL A 644 -42.48 -30.88 -15.34
C VAL A 644 -41.65 -31.88 -14.51
N PRO A 645 -40.32 -31.86 -14.63
CA PRO A 645 -39.45 -32.74 -13.86
C PRO A 645 -39.53 -32.45 -12.34
N ASN A 646 -39.25 -33.46 -11.55
CA ASN A 646 -39.36 -33.54 -10.08
C ASN A 646 -38.54 -32.52 -9.25
N GLU A 647 -38.16 -31.37 -9.75
CA GLU A 647 -37.43 -30.32 -9.00
C GLU A 647 -38.28 -29.43 -8.10
N ALA A 648 -39.62 -29.48 -8.24
CA ALA A 648 -40.55 -28.69 -7.40
C ALA A 648 -40.73 -29.23 -5.98
N LYS A 649 -40.17 -30.40 -5.63
CA LYS A 649 -40.22 -30.95 -4.26
C LYS A 649 -39.26 -30.30 -3.28
N ASN A 650 -38.33 -29.45 -3.76
CA ASN A 650 -37.32 -28.80 -2.91
C ASN A 650 -37.81 -27.51 -2.20
N ILE A 651 -39.00 -27.00 -2.52
CA ILE A 651 -39.51 -25.78 -1.85
C ILE A 651 -39.93 -26.04 -0.40
N THR A 652 -40.26 -27.29 -0.06
CA THR A 652 -40.55 -27.69 1.33
C THR A 652 -39.30 -27.80 2.21
N GLN A 653 -38.12 -27.99 1.62
CA GLN A 653 -36.84 -28.00 2.37
C GLN A 653 -36.40 -26.60 2.80
N PHE A 654 -36.80 -25.53 2.11
CA PHE A 654 -36.49 -24.17 2.52
C PHE A 654 -37.15 -23.75 3.85
N LYS A 655 -38.28 -24.33 4.20
CA LYS A 655 -38.91 -24.12 5.52
C LYS A 655 -38.20 -24.82 6.66
N LEU A 656 -37.52 -25.92 6.40
CA LEU A 656 -36.67 -26.64 7.37
C LEU A 656 -35.36 -25.90 7.65
N VAL A 657 -34.73 -25.33 6.62
CA VAL A 657 -33.52 -24.52 6.78
C VAL A 657 -33.74 -23.24 7.61
N LYS A 658 -34.92 -22.65 7.52
CA LYS A 658 -35.31 -21.48 8.34
C LYS A 658 -35.46 -21.81 9.84
N ARG A 659 -35.82 -23.07 10.19
CA ARG A 659 -35.87 -23.54 11.58
C ARG A 659 -34.46 -23.78 12.16
N ASP A 660 -33.58 -24.36 11.37
CA ASP A 660 -32.21 -24.66 11.81
C ASP A 660 -31.33 -23.39 12.01
N ILE A 661 -31.53 -22.37 11.18
CA ILE A 661 -30.80 -21.09 11.32
C ILE A 661 -31.26 -20.32 12.57
N LYS A 662 -32.56 -20.40 12.93
CA LYS A 662 -33.08 -19.76 14.14
C LYS A 662 -32.62 -20.44 15.44
N ALA A 663 -32.33 -21.72 15.40
CA ALA A 663 -31.83 -22.49 16.54
C ALA A 663 -30.32 -22.38 16.76
N GLN A 664 -29.55 -21.78 15.82
CA GLN A 664 -28.11 -21.59 15.92
C GLN A 664 -27.71 -20.14 16.28
N ILE A 665 -28.64 -19.19 16.38
CA ILE A 665 -28.41 -17.78 16.74
C ILE A 665 -28.90 -17.46 18.17
N THR A 666 -29.64 -18.37 18.82
CA THR A 666 -29.90 -18.36 20.27
C THR A 666 -28.94 -19.29 21.00
#